data_409247fcfcee1f084d9a34db320ad25e
#
_entry.id   409247fcfcee1f084d9a34db320ad25e
#
_cell.length_a   1.000
_cell.length_b   1.000
_cell.length_c   1.000
_cell.angle_alpha   90.00
_cell.angle_beta   90.00
_cell.angle_gamma   90.00
#
_symmetry.space_group_name_H-M   'P 1'
#
loop_
_entity.id
_entity.type
_entity.pdbx_description
1 polymer ?
#
loop_
_entity_poly.entity_id
_entity_poly.type
_entity_poly.pdbx_seq_one_letter_code
_entity_poly.pdbx_strand_id
1 'polypeptide(L)'
;MFILRLAIQIHVYMKLFISLFTACTVLFAFGQETEKFTLEDIHASAKYRPESVWGLRSMNDGVHYTSLARTKKGVALVKYQYKNGKAVDTLMQTASEEQLKRISGYSFSADEQKILVKTDVEKIYRRSTREHNFVYDRASQSFTKISKGGKQRLATFSPAGDKVAFVRKNNLFFIDLSTGEETQISKDGRSNEVIFGATDWVYEEEFAFSKAFFWSPDGKKIAYYRFDETEVKEFFMSTYGTLYPEEYKFKYPKAGENNSKVSIYVYNLEEKASMDLIHTSANEKEYIPRIKWTANADELAVMLMNRHQSDLAYMIANATTGSVKEVYREISETYIDVNDSWTFTPNNESMIFTSEISMFNHIHELNLNTGEMASITEGNFDVTDFYGYDHDSRTFYYASAANSPTQREIYKLKRGKKPTAITTSPGWNSAEFSKGMKYFINTHSSANQPPYISLHDANGKQIRVLKDNTELKERLAVVGLSPKEFFSFKTESGTELNAWAIKPLNFDKDKKYPVLVTIYGGPGSQTVKDQWAGTNYLWHQYLAQEGYIVVSVDNRGTGARGVQFKKSTHLQLGRLETEDYISFAKYLGSQSYIDAERIGIWGWSYGGYMSSLAITKGADHYKTAIAVAPVTTWRYYDSIYTERYMHTPEENPNGYDDNSPISHVEKMKGNYVLIHGNSDDNVHFQNSADMVSA
;
A
#
# COMPACT_ATOMS: atom_id res chain seq x y z
N MET A 1 -32.13 58.91 -57.58
CA MET A 1 -30.64 58.83 -57.42
C MET A 1 -30.20 58.51 -55.99
N PHE A 2 -30.97 58.79 -54.96
CA PHE A 2 -30.66 58.53 -53.57
C PHE A 2 -30.81 57.02 -53.17
N ILE A 3 -31.83 56.34 -53.68
CA ILE A 3 -32.13 54.93 -53.37
C ILE A 3 -31.08 53.97 -53.94
N LEU A 4 -30.51 54.31 -55.11
CA LEU A 4 -29.47 53.46 -55.76
C LEU A 4 -28.12 53.55 -55.04
N ARG A 5 -27.78 54.67 -54.41
CA ARG A 5 -26.57 54.82 -53.60
C ARG A 5 -26.65 54.05 -52.27
N LEU A 6 -27.85 54.04 -51.67
CA LEU A 6 -28.07 53.29 -50.40
C LEU A 6 -28.00 51.78 -50.62
N ALA A 7 -28.55 51.25 -51.73
CA ALA A 7 -28.48 49.82 -52.08
C ALA A 7 -27.04 49.33 -52.37
N ILE A 8 -26.18 50.12 -52.99
CA ILE A 8 -24.80 49.86 -53.30
C ILE A 8 -23.97 49.87 -51.98
N GLN A 9 -24.20 50.80 -51.06
CA GLN A 9 -23.54 50.86 -49.77
C GLN A 9 -23.90 49.70 -48.90
N ILE A 10 -25.17 49.30 -48.85
CA ILE A 10 -25.56 48.07 -48.06
C ILE A 10 -24.96 46.80 -48.67
N HIS A 11 -24.85 46.69 -49.99
CA HIS A 11 -24.26 45.55 -50.65
C HIS A 11 -22.74 45.45 -50.42
N VAL A 12 -22.03 46.58 -50.36
CA VAL A 12 -20.58 46.59 -50.01
C VAL A 12 -20.34 46.27 -48.54
N TYR A 13 -21.16 46.83 -47.64
CA TYR A 13 -21.03 46.49 -46.22
C TYR A 13 -21.39 44.98 -45.89
N MET A 14 -22.39 44.44 -46.58
CA MET A 14 -22.79 43.07 -46.47
C MET A 14 -21.69 42.11 -47.01
N LYS A 15 -21.03 42.46 -48.12
CA LYS A 15 -19.87 41.70 -48.64
C LYS A 15 -18.66 41.81 -47.73
N LEU A 16 -18.37 42.98 -47.14
CA LEU A 16 -17.31 43.13 -46.14
C LEU A 16 -17.62 42.35 -44.85
N PHE A 17 -18.87 42.34 -44.40
CA PHE A 17 -19.29 41.60 -43.21
C PHE A 17 -19.22 40.07 -43.44
N ILE A 18 -19.63 39.56 -44.59
CA ILE A 18 -19.53 38.17 -44.98
C ILE A 18 -18.05 37.75 -45.15
N SER A 19 -17.19 38.61 -45.73
CA SER A 19 -15.75 38.34 -45.87
C SER A 19 -15.04 38.40 -44.51
N LEU A 20 -15.42 39.26 -43.56
CA LEU A 20 -14.88 39.29 -42.21
C LEU A 20 -15.36 38.05 -41.39
N PHE A 21 -16.61 37.65 -41.57
CA PHE A 21 -17.16 36.46 -40.90
C PHE A 21 -16.51 35.15 -41.41
N THR A 22 -16.25 35.10 -42.74
CA THR A 22 -15.54 33.94 -43.34
C THR A 22 -14.04 33.92 -42.94
N ALA A 23 -13.41 35.10 -42.81
CA ALA A 23 -12.04 35.21 -42.32
C ALA A 23 -11.92 34.85 -40.82
N CYS A 24 -12.91 35.24 -40.00
CA CYS A 24 -12.95 34.82 -38.58
C CYS A 24 -13.25 33.33 -38.42
N THR A 25 -14.08 32.71 -39.27
CA THR A 25 -14.33 31.27 -39.20
C THR A 25 -13.15 30.45 -39.71
N VAL A 26 -12.33 30.95 -40.62
CA VAL A 26 -11.11 30.30 -41.10
C VAL A 26 -9.98 30.44 -40.06
N LEU A 27 -9.97 31.50 -39.26
CA LEU A 27 -8.98 31.66 -38.16
C LEU A 27 -9.26 30.78 -36.94
N PHE A 28 -10.47 30.22 -36.79
CA PHE A 28 -10.76 29.22 -35.74
C PHE A 28 -10.57 27.78 -36.17
N ALA A 29 -10.14 27.53 -37.43
CA ALA A 29 -9.88 26.18 -37.96
C ALA A 29 -8.36 25.79 -37.99
N PHE A 30 -7.49 26.63 -37.44
CA PHE A 30 -6.17 26.11 -37.02
C PHE A 30 -6.41 25.33 -35.73
N GLY A 31 -6.63 24.03 -35.87
CA GLY A 31 -6.60 23.13 -34.76
C GLY A 31 -5.31 23.42 -33.95
N GLN A 32 -5.46 23.87 -32.72
CA GLN A 32 -4.34 23.89 -31.79
C GLN A 32 -3.71 22.50 -31.89
N GLU A 33 -2.50 22.40 -32.43
CA GLU A 33 -1.72 21.15 -32.30
C GLU A 33 -1.69 20.86 -30.81
N THR A 34 -2.36 19.79 -30.40
CA THR A 34 -2.32 19.37 -29.02
C THR A 34 -0.87 19.05 -28.67
N GLU A 35 -0.34 19.69 -27.63
CA GLU A 35 0.99 19.34 -27.12
C GLU A 35 1.02 17.83 -26.85
N LYS A 36 2.12 17.16 -27.22
CA LYS A 36 2.32 15.76 -26.88
C LYS A 36 3.04 15.63 -25.55
N PHE A 37 2.75 14.56 -24.82
CA PHE A 37 3.57 14.16 -23.68
C PHE A 37 4.97 13.79 -24.16
N THR A 38 5.97 14.11 -23.34
CA THR A 38 7.34 13.54 -23.46
C THR A 38 7.61 12.65 -22.25
N LEU A 39 8.50 11.69 -22.39
CA LEU A 39 8.94 10.86 -21.25
C LEU A 39 9.62 11.70 -20.16
N GLU A 40 10.30 12.77 -20.55
CA GLU A 40 10.90 13.72 -19.61
C GLU A 40 9.85 14.47 -18.79
N ASP A 41 8.79 14.96 -19.44
CA ASP A 41 7.66 15.62 -18.76
C ASP A 41 7.00 14.68 -17.73
N ILE A 42 6.91 13.40 -18.04
CA ILE A 42 6.24 12.40 -17.20
C ILE A 42 7.13 11.97 -16.02
N HIS A 43 8.41 11.67 -16.29
CA HIS A 43 9.28 10.99 -15.32
C HIS A 43 10.32 11.89 -14.66
N ALA A 44 10.87 12.89 -15.35
CA ALA A 44 11.96 13.70 -14.85
C ALA A 44 11.51 15.06 -14.32
N SER A 45 10.44 15.64 -14.86
CA SER A 45 9.90 16.92 -14.42
C SER A 45 8.78 16.77 -13.40
N ALA A 46 8.43 17.85 -12.72
CA ALA A 46 7.26 17.90 -11.84
C ALA A 46 6.01 18.48 -12.56
N LYS A 47 6.04 18.64 -13.89
CA LYS A 47 5.04 19.36 -14.70
C LYS A 47 3.61 18.83 -14.47
N TYR A 48 3.46 17.52 -14.37
CA TYR A 48 2.16 16.85 -14.20
C TYR A 48 1.97 16.20 -12.83
N ARG A 49 2.78 16.59 -11.83
CA ARG A 49 2.61 16.10 -10.47
C ARG A 49 1.39 16.75 -9.82
N PRO A 50 0.43 15.97 -9.28
CA PRO A 50 -0.67 16.54 -8.53
C PRO A 50 -0.17 17.15 -7.21
N GLU A 51 -0.79 18.21 -6.79
CA GLU A 51 -0.69 18.67 -5.41
C GLU A 51 -1.35 17.65 -4.48
N SER A 52 -0.73 17.44 -3.33
CA SER A 52 -1.21 16.50 -2.33
C SER A 52 -1.18 17.11 -0.92
N VAL A 53 -1.87 16.48 0.01
CA VAL A 53 -1.80 16.76 1.44
C VAL A 53 -1.10 15.56 2.09
N TRP A 54 0.04 15.80 2.71
CA TRP A 54 0.83 14.73 3.33
C TRP A 54 1.54 15.24 4.59
N GLY A 55 1.92 14.30 5.47
CA GLY A 55 2.65 14.62 6.71
C GLY A 55 1.81 15.37 7.74
N LEU A 56 0.50 15.43 7.58
CA LEU A 56 -0.44 15.98 8.49
C LEU A 56 -0.69 14.99 9.63
N ARG A 57 -0.67 15.44 10.89
CA ARG A 57 -0.96 14.59 12.06
C ARG A 57 -2.01 15.23 12.93
N SER A 58 -3.10 14.49 13.16
CA SER A 58 -4.14 14.93 14.09
C SER A 58 -3.60 15.04 15.50
N MET A 59 -3.97 16.09 16.19
CA MET A 59 -3.75 16.23 17.63
C MET A 59 -4.84 15.52 18.43
N ASN A 60 -4.58 15.27 19.71
CA ASN A 60 -5.47 14.54 20.61
C ASN A 60 -6.86 15.17 20.74
N ASP A 61 -6.95 16.49 20.60
CA ASP A 61 -8.22 17.21 20.66
C ASP A 61 -9.15 16.94 19.44
N GLY A 62 -8.60 16.34 18.37
CA GLY A 62 -9.32 16.00 17.14
C GLY A 62 -9.81 17.18 16.33
N VAL A 63 -9.49 18.43 16.73
CA VAL A 63 -9.88 19.67 16.01
C VAL A 63 -8.68 20.43 15.46
N HIS A 64 -7.47 20.03 15.87
CA HIS A 64 -6.23 20.56 15.34
C HIS A 64 -5.37 19.45 14.72
N TYR A 65 -4.50 19.88 13.84
CA TYR A 65 -3.46 19.03 13.24
C TYR A 65 -2.13 19.77 13.20
N THR A 66 -1.06 19.02 13.03
CA THR A 66 0.28 19.58 12.86
C THR A 66 0.86 19.19 11.51
N SER A 67 1.73 20.04 10.99
CA SER A 67 2.52 19.77 9.79
C SER A 67 3.88 20.45 9.88
N LEU A 68 4.91 19.86 9.27
CA LEU A 68 6.22 20.46 9.14
C LEU A 68 6.22 21.54 8.06
N ALA A 69 6.80 22.69 8.38
CA ALA A 69 6.98 23.81 7.46
C ALA A 69 8.45 24.22 7.41
N ARG A 70 8.96 24.50 6.21
CA ARG A 70 10.29 25.11 6.04
C ARG A 70 10.20 26.60 6.28
N THR A 71 11.08 27.13 7.09
CA THR A 71 11.19 28.56 7.41
C THR A 71 12.61 29.06 7.14
N LYS A 72 12.81 30.37 7.16
CA LYS A 72 14.17 30.96 7.08
C LYS A 72 15.07 30.54 8.25
N LYS A 73 14.49 30.09 9.37
CA LYS A 73 15.20 29.67 10.59
C LYS A 73 15.34 28.14 10.71
N GLY A 74 15.03 27.37 9.63
CA GLY A 74 15.07 25.92 9.66
C GLY A 74 13.68 25.29 9.47
N VAL A 75 13.38 24.22 10.20
CA VAL A 75 12.09 23.51 10.14
C VAL A 75 11.24 23.88 11.35
N ALA A 76 9.99 24.24 11.11
CA ALA A 76 8.99 24.49 12.16
C ALA A 76 7.93 23.37 12.15
N LEU A 77 7.45 22.98 13.33
CA LEU A 77 6.24 22.19 13.48
C LEU A 77 5.10 23.13 13.86
N VAL A 78 4.17 23.32 12.93
CA VAL A 78 3.09 24.29 13.07
C VAL A 78 1.78 23.57 13.37
N LYS A 79 1.03 24.07 14.34
CA LYS A 79 -0.32 23.65 14.70
C LYS A 79 -1.34 24.43 13.89
N TYR A 80 -2.28 23.73 13.26
CA TYR A 80 -3.34 24.30 12.45
C TYR A 80 -4.71 23.84 12.95
N GLN A 81 -5.73 24.66 12.72
CA GLN A 81 -7.12 24.27 12.97
C GLN A 81 -7.70 23.57 11.74
N TYR A 82 -8.32 22.41 11.91
CA TYR A 82 -8.97 21.67 10.80
C TYR A 82 -9.98 22.52 10.05
N LYS A 83 -10.91 23.15 10.79
CA LYS A 83 -12.08 23.84 10.23
C LYS A 83 -11.73 24.93 9.22
N ASN A 84 -10.71 25.74 9.46
CA ASN A 84 -10.38 26.89 8.64
C ASN A 84 -8.94 26.90 8.08
N GLY A 85 -8.11 25.93 8.47
CA GLY A 85 -6.71 25.82 8.04
C GLY A 85 -5.78 26.91 8.59
N LYS A 86 -6.24 27.74 9.54
CA LYS A 86 -5.39 28.79 10.12
C LYS A 86 -4.33 28.17 11.03
N ALA A 87 -3.11 28.68 10.89
CA ALA A 87 -2.04 28.43 11.86
C ALA A 87 -2.44 29.03 13.22
N VAL A 88 -2.30 28.24 14.27
CA VAL A 88 -2.66 28.62 15.65
C VAL A 88 -1.43 28.82 16.49
N ASP A 89 -0.40 27.97 16.30
CA ASP A 89 0.80 27.96 17.11
C ASP A 89 1.96 27.32 16.35
N THR A 90 3.20 27.64 16.78
CA THR A 90 4.42 26.95 16.36
C THR A 90 4.95 26.15 17.55
N LEU A 91 4.73 24.82 17.48
CA LEU A 91 5.02 23.92 18.59
C LEU A 91 6.52 23.63 18.76
N MET A 92 7.28 23.73 17.67
CA MET A 92 8.71 23.45 17.63
C MET A 92 9.34 24.28 16.51
N GLN A 93 10.54 24.81 16.74
CA GLN A 93 11.38 25.44 15.72
C GLN A 93 12.79 24.89 15.87
N THR A 94 13.34 24.33 14.80
CA THR A 94 14.77 23.99 14.81
C THR A 94 15.56 25.28 14.64
N ALA A 95 16.53 25.48 15.54
CA ALA A 95 17.54 26.52 15.35
C ALA A 95 18.54 26.09 14.23
N SER A 96 19.59 26.87 14.05
CA SER A 96 20.65 26.63 13.05
C SER A 96 21.52 25.38 13.29
N GLU A 97 21.11 24.47 14.14
CA GLU A 97 21.82 23.21 14.39
C GLU A 97 21.87 22.35 13.13
N GLU A 98 23.06 22.03 12.66
CA GLU A 98 23.34 21.27 11.45
C GLU A 98 22.57 19.94 11.41
N GLN A 99 22.52 19.22 12.55
CA GLN A 99 21.90 17.91 12.68
C GLN A 99 20.36 17.96 12.56
N LEU A 100 19.73 19.13 12.75
CA LEU A 100 18.28 19.31 12.71
C LEU A 100 17.78 20.05 11.46
N LYS A 101 18.66 20.31 10.49
CA LYS A 101 18.29 20.97 9.23
C LYS A 101 17.32 20.17 8.37
N ARG A 102 17.30 18.84 8.54
CA ARG A 102 16.44 17.92 7.79
C ARG A 102 15.73 16.95 8.75
N ILE A 103 14.53 17.33 9.16
CA ILE A 103 13.63 16.42 9.88
C ILE A 103 12.90 15.56 8.86
N SER A 104 12.99 14.23 9.01
CA SER A 104 12.33 13.25 8.13
C SER A 104 11.00 12.77 8.69
N GLY A 105 10.74 13.00 10.00
CA GLY A 105 9.50 12.63 10.66
C GLY A 105 9.50 13.05 12.13
N TYR A 106 8.31 12.98 12.73
CA TYR A 106 8.12 13.29 14.15
C TYR A 106 6.99 12.47 14.75
N SER A 107 6.96 12.35 16.09
CA SER A 107 5.84 11.85 16.87
C SER A 107 5.74 12.58 18.20
N PHE A 108 4.54 12.63 18.77
CA PHE A 108 4.29 13.25 20.07
C PHE A 108 4.35 12.23 21.20
N SER A 109 4.68 12.70 22.41
CA SER A 109 4.29 12.05 23.66
C SER A 109 2.75 12.06 23.79
N ALA A 110 2.18 11.22 24.64
CA ALA A 110 0.73 11.12 24.77
C ALA A 110 0.07 12.43 25.25
N ASP A 111 0.77 13.23 26.05
CA ASP A 111 0.34 14.56 26.51
C ASP A 111 0.66 15.69 25.53
N GLU A 112 1.31 15.37 24.39
CA GLU A 112 1.77 16.31 23.35
C GLU A 112 2.77 17.39 23.84
N GLN A 113 3.40 17.18 25.01
CA GLN A 113 4.40 18.12 25.54
C GLN A 113 5.81 17.85 25.01
N LYS A 114 6.09 16.64 24.55
CA LYS A 114 7.37 16.29 23.94
C LYS A 114 7.18 15.83 22.50
N ILE A 115 8.20 16.10 21.67
CA ILE A 115 8.20 15.75 20.24
C ILE A 115 9.48 14.96 19.96
N LEU A 116 9.33 13.71 19.54
CA LEU A 116 10.41 12.88 19.03
C LEU A 116 10.60 13.17 17.54
N VAL A 117 11.78 13.59 17.13
CA VAL A 117 12.12 13.91 15.74
C VAL A 117 13.19 13.00 15.19
N LYS A 118 13.09 12.66 13.91
CA LYS A 118 14.00 11.79 13.17
C LYS A 118 14.84 12.59 12.19
N THR A 119 16.15 12.35 12.19
CA THR A 119 17.11 12.99 11.29
C THR A 119 18.09 11.97 10.74
N ASP A 120 18.77 12.31 9.64
CA ASP A 120 19.85 11.49 9.06
C ASP A 120 19.44 10.02 8.85
N VAL A 121 18.30 9.84 8.17
CA VAL A 121 17.66 8.55 7.95
C VAL A 121 18.42 7.76 6.89
N GLU A 122 18.80 6.54 7.24
CA GLU A 122 19.31 5.51 6.33
C GLU A 122 18.28 4.40 6.15
N LYS A 123 18.01 4.02 4.92
CA LYS A 123 17.12 2.92 4.58
C LYS A 123 17.82 1.58 4.85
N ILE A 124 17.06 0.59 5.37
CA ILE A 124 17.54 -0.78 5.56
C ILE A 124 16.85 -1.67 4.52
N TYR A 125 15.53 -1.87 4.65
CA TYR A 125 14.68 -2.63 3.74
C TYR A 125 13.48 -1.78 3.31
N ARG A 126 12.43 -2.40 2.80
CA ARG A 126 11.24 -1.73 2.30
C ARG A 126 10.59 -0.77 3.31
N ARG A 127 10.52 -1.16 4.60
CA ARG A 127 9.82 -0.43 5.67
C ARG A 127 10.75 0.07 6.75
N SER A 128 11.90 -0.55 6.94
CA SER A 128 12.81 -0.24 8.03
C SER A 128 13.85 0.80 7.68
N THR A 129 14.17 1.61 8.68
CA THR A 129 15.19 2.65 8.64
C THR A 129 16.00 2.65 9.92
N ARG A 130 17.16 3.28 9.89
CA ARG A 130 17.91 3.70 11.07
C ARG A 130 18.25 5.18 10.98
N GLU A 131 18.14 5.88 12.11
CA GLU A 131 18.22 7.32 12.15
C GLU A 131 18.80 7.84 13.47
N HIS A 132 19.17 9.10 13.53
CA HIS A 132 19.36 9.82 14.78
C HIS A 132 18.01 10.37 15.25
N ASN A 133 17.70 10.16 16.53
CA ASN A 133 16.49 10.64 17.16
C ASN A 133 16.80 11.67 18.26
N PHE A 134 15.95 12.69 18.33
CA PHE A 134 16.01 13.74 19.34
C PHE A 134 14.63 13.93 19.95
N VAL A 135 14.58 14.23 21.24
CA VAL A 135 13.37 14.69 21.91
C VAL A 135 13.44 16.20 22.05
N TYR A 136 12.44 16.88 21.53
CA TYR A 136 12.19 18.30 21.83
C TYR A 136 11.21 18.40 22.96
N ASP A 137 11.61 19.08 24.04
CA ASP A 137 10.73 19.40 25.16
C ASP A 137 10.17 20.82 24.97
N ARG A 138 8.84 20.93 24.92
CA ARG A 138 8.17 22.20 24.64
C ARG A 138 8.26 23.22 25.78
N ALA A 139 8.40 22.75 27.02
CA ALA A 139 8.50 23.63 28.17
C ALA A 139 9.89 24.30 28.24
N SER A 140 10.94 23.52 28.06
CA SER A 140 12.33 24.04 28.08
C SER A 140 12.79 24.57 26.71
N GLN A 141 12.04 24.28 25.63
CA GLN A 141 12.37 24.60 24.23
C GLN A 141 13.74 24.06 23.79
N SER A 142 14.13 22.92 24.30
CA SER A 142 15.45 22.32 24.05
C SER A 142 15.35 20.94 23.38
N PHE A 143 16.40 20.59 22.63
CA PHE A 143 16.55 19.28 22.01
C PHE A 143 17.53 18.41 22.78
N THR A 144 17.16 17.19 23.05
CA THR A 144 18.03 16.17 23.66
C THR A 144 18.17 14.98 22.76
N LYS A 145 19.40 14.59 22.41
CA LYS A 145 19.67 13.37 21.65
C LYS A 145 19.40 12.16 22.53
N ILE A 146 18.60 11.18 22.04
CA ILE A 146 18.18 10.04 22.86
C ILE A 146 19.29 9.00 23.11
N SER A 147 20.33 8.95 22.28
CA SER A 147 21.44 8.03 22.50
C SER A 147 22.75 8.57 21.93
N LYS A 148 23.85 8.30 22.65
CA LYS A 148 25.22 8.56 22.20
C LYS A 148 25.82 7.36 21.43
N GLY A 149 25.16 6.20 21.44
CA GLY A 149 25.67 4.93 20.87
C GLY A 149 25.48 4.73 19.37
N GLY A 150 25.17 5.79 18.61
CA GLY A 150 24.94 5.73 17.15
C GLY A 150 23.47 5.86 16.76
N LYS A 151 23.13 5.47 15.51
CA LYS A 151 21.75 5.51 14.99
C LYS A 151 20.87 4.45 15.66
N GLN A 152 19.59 4.77 15.77
CA GLN A 152 18.57 3.90 16.35
C GLN A 152 17.53 3.52 15.29
N ARG A 153 16.74 2.49 15.58
CA ARG A 153 15.54 2.10 14.84
C ARG A 153 14.33 2.25 15.76
N LEU A 154 13.19 2.66 15.21
CA LEU A 154 11.86 2.49 15.83
C LEU A 154 11.65 3.23 17.16
N ALA A 155 12.37 4.31 17.42
CA ALA A 155 12.26 5.07 18.66
C ALA A 155 10.79 5.44 18.95
N THR A 156 10.33 5.14 20.19
CA THR A 156 8.92 5.26 20.59
C THR A 156 8.81 5.69 22.05
N PHE A 157 8.04 6.74 22.35
CA PHE A 157 7.74 7.17 23.72
C PHE A 157 7.01 6.08 24.52
N SER A 158 7.26 6.05 25.83
CA SER A 158 6.38 5.43 26.82
C SER A 158 5.03 6.18 26.87
N PRO A 159 3.95 5.56 27.38
CA PRO A 159 2.66 6.24 27.57
C PRO A 159 2.74 7.50 28.43
N ALA A 160 3.60 7.52 29.45
CA ALA A 160 3.83 8.71 30.28
C ALA A 160 4.71 9.78 29.60
N GLY A 161 5.35 9.47 28.47
CA GLY A 161 6.25 10.40 27.78
C GLY A 161 7.55 10.71 28.51
N ASP A 162 7.89 9.93 29.52
CA ASP A 162 9.09 10.06 30.36
C ASP A 162 10.26 9.20 29.88
N LYS A 163 9.98 8.20 29.03
CA LYS A 163 10.98 7.27 28.46
C LYS A 163 10.81 7.16 26.95
N VAL A 164 11.90 6.72 26.28
CA VAL A 164 11.87 6.35 24.85
C VAL A 164 12.54 4.99 24.69
N ALA A 165 11.80 4.00 24.16
CA ALA A 165 12.38 2.72 23.77
C ALA A 165 12.81 2.75 22.30
N PHE A 166 13.87 2.01 21.97
CA PHE A 166 14.41 1.94 20.61
C PHE A 166 15.26 0.67 20.41
N VAL A 167 15.50 0.31 19.16
CA VAL A 167 16.41 -0.77 18.79
C VAL A 167 17.73 -0.19 18.27
N ARG A 168 18.84 -0.80 18.71
CA ARG A 168 20.19 -0.49 18.25
C ARG A 168 21.03 -1.76 18.18
N LYS A 169 21.67 -2.01 17.02
CA LYS A 169 22.47 -3.23 16.79
C LYS A 169 21.71 -4.50 17.20
N ASN A 170 20.47 -4.63 16.72
CA ASN A 170 19.54 -5.74 16.96
C ASN A 170 19.19 -5.99 18.45
N ASN A 171 19.48 -5.06 19.34
CA ASN A 171 19.11 -5.12 20.75
C ASN A 171 18.12 -4.03 21.11
N LEU A 172 17.23 -4.33 22.06
CA LEU A 172 16.23 -3.42 22.60
C LEU A 172 16.79 -2.64 23.77
N PHE A 173 16.52 -1.33 23.77
CA PHE A 173 16.94 -0.36 24.80
C PHE A 173 15.77 0.52 25.16
N PHE A 174 15.87 1.19 26.32
CA PHE A 174 15.13 2.43 26.57
C PHE A 174 16.02 3.44 27.27
N ILE A 175 15.68 4.71 27.14
CA ILE A 175 16.29 5.82 27.87
C ILE A 175 15.23 6.47 28.77
N ASP A 176 15.59 6.76 30.02
CA ASP A 176 14.83 7.63 30.91
C ASP A 176 15.20 9.09 30.61
N LEU A 177 14.21 9.89 30.20
CA LEU A 177 14.44 11.28 29.75
C LEU A 177 14.76 12.23 30.89
N SER A 178 14.42 11.88 32.14
CA SER A 178 14.68 12.71 33.32
C SER A 178 16.11 12.57 33.81
N THR A 179 16.66 11.35 33.77
CA THR A 179 18.02 11.03 34.24
C THR A 179 19.03 10.99 33.11
N GLY A 180 18.59 10.75 31.87
CA GLY A 180 19.46 10.45 30.74
C GLY A 180 20.10 9.06 30.78
N GLU A 181 19.65 8.19 31.70
CA GLU A 181 20.14 6.82 31.83
C GLU A 181 19.58 5.93 30.71
N GLU A 182 20.48 5.27 29.99
CA GLU A 182 20.15 4.28 28.94
C GLU A 182 20.22 2.87 29.53
N THR A 183 19.11 2.12 29.47
CA THR A 183 19.02 0.72 29.90
C THR A 183 18.97 -0.19 28.70
N GLN A 184 19.84 -1.20 28.65
CA GLN A 184 19.82 -2.27 27.67
C GLN A 184 18.96 -3.43 28.17
N ILE A 185 17.89 -3.77 27.45
CA ILE A 185 16.95 -4.86 27.79
C ILE A 185 17.49 -6.21 27.30
N SER A 186 17.93 -6.30 26.04
CA SER A 186 18.47 -7.53 25.45
C SER A 186 19.95 -7.36 25.11
N LYS A 187 20.75 -8.48 25.11
CA LYS A 187 22.21 -8.42 24.97
C LYS A 187 22.76 -9.29 23.84
N ASP A 188 21.99 -10.27 23.38
CA ASP A 188 22.45 -11.29 22.44
C ASP A 188 22.13 -10.98 20.97
N GLY A 189 21.59 -9.77 20.70
CA GLY A 189 21.25 -9.31 19.36
C GLY A 189 22.47 -9.17 18.48
N ARG A 190 22.47 -9.86 17.31
CA ARG A 190 23.53 -9.87 16.29
C ARG A 190 22.92 -9.93 14.91
N SER A 191 23.62 -9.33 13.94
CA SER A 191 23.21 -9.39 12.54
C SER A 191 23.27 -10.82 12.02
N ASN A 192 22.24 -11.23 11.31
CA ASN A 192 22.07 -12.58 10.74
C ASN A 192 22.06 -13.72 11.78
N GLU A 193 21.77 -13.42 13.04
CA GLU A 193 21.64 -14.40 14.12
C GLU A 193 20.38 -14.16 14.95
N VAL A 194 20.33 -13.06 15.72
CA VAL A 194 19.20 -12.79 16.63
C VAL A 194 18.82 -11.31 16.60
N ILE A 195 17.52 -11.04 16.50
CA ILE A 195 16.96 -9.68 16.47
C ILE A 195 15.96 -9.52 17.62
N PHE A 196 16.07 -8.44 18.38
CA PHE A 196 15.13 -8.06 19.43
C PHE A 196 14.44 -6.74 19.10
N GLY A 197 13.12 -6.71 19.23
CA GLY A 197 12.30 -5.50 19.10
C GLY A 197 12.17 -4.94 17.68
N ALA A 198 12.72 -5.61 16.68
CA ALA A 198 12.54 -5.38 15.27
C ALA A 198 12.30 -6.71 14.57
N THR A 199 11.72 -6.70 13.38
CA THR A 199 11.48 -7.91 12.59
C THR A 199 12.73 -8.35 11.83
N ASP A 200 12.75 -9.64 11.45
CA ASP A 200 13.58 -10.16 10.38
C ASP A 200 13.07 -9.67 9.01
N TRP A 201 13.77 -10.04 7.93
CA TRP A 201 13.45 -9.61 6.58
C TRP A 201 12.05 -10.07 6.14
N VAL A 202 11.72 -11.36 6.34
CA VAL A 202 10.49 -11.96 5.81
C VAL A 202 9.22 -11.47 6.52
N TYR A 203 9.28 -11.22 7.83
CA TYR A 203 8.16 -10.60 8.56
C TYR A 203 7.97 -9.12 8.18
N GLU A 204 9.06 -8.39 7.94
CA GLU A 204 8.98 -7.02 7.47
C GLU A 204 8.28 -6.95 6.10
N GLU A 205 8.63 -7.82 5.18
CA GLU A 205 8.10 -7.84 3.84
C GLU A 205 6.65 -8.34 3.83
N GLU A 206 6.37 -9.52 4.39
CA GLU A 206 5.15 -10.26 4.15
C GLU A 206 4.06 -10.08 5.22
N PHE A 207 4.44 -9.82 6.47
CA PHE A 207 3.49 -9.37 7.49
C PHE A 207 3.44 -7.85 7.64
N ALA A 208 4.20 -7.12 6.83
CA ALA A 208 4.10 -5.67 6.63
C ALA A 208 4.35 -4.81 7.87
N PHE A 209 5.19 -5.25 8.81
CA PHE A 209 5.59 -4.45 9.96
C PHE A 209 7.10 -4.58 10.23
N SER A 210 7.69 -3.54 10.85
CA SER A 210 9.11 -3.54 11.25
C SER A 210 9.30 -3.32 12.75
N LYS A 211 8.30 -2.69 13.42
CA LYS A 211 8.35 -2.42 14.85
C LYS A 211 7.80 -3.61 15.63
N ALA A 212 8.67 -4.26 16.38
CA ALA A 212 8.40 -5.50 17.09
C ALA A 212 8.56 -5.34 18.62
N PHE A 213 8.21 -4.18 19.19
CA PHE A 213 8.08 -3.94 20.63
C PHE A 213 6.97 -2.94 20.93
N PHE A 214 6.32 -3.10 22.10
CA PHE A 214 5.14 -2.30 22.47
C PHE A 214 5.11 -2.07 23.98
N TRP A 215 4.98 -0.80 24.39
CA TRP A 215 4.76 -0.42 25.78
C TRP A 215 3.38 -0.87 26.25
N SER A 216 3.28 -1.38 27.49
CA SER A 216 1.99 -1.60 28.15
C SER A 216 1.26 -0.25 28.36
N PRO A 217 -0.08 -0.25 28.45
CA PRO A 217 -0.84 1.00 28.65
C PRO A 217 -0.41 1.84 29.86
N ASP A 218 0.05 1.19 30.93
CA ASP A 218 0.57 1.84 32.13
C ASP A 218 2.06 2.26 32.05
N GLY A 219 2.75 1.86 30.96
CA GLY A 219 4.18 2.16 30.76
C GLY A 219 5.15 1.39 31.63
N LYS A 220 4.69 0.38 32.40
CA LYS A 220 5.54 -0.39 33.31
C LYS A 220 6.16 -1.63 32.67
N LYS A 221 5.66 -2.05 31.50
CA LYS A 221 6.15 -3.24 30.79
C LYS A 221 6.41 -2.90 29.32
N ILE A 222 7.29 -3.70 28.68
CA ILE A 222 7.52 -3.70 27.25
C ILE A 222 7.38 -5.13 26.75
N ALA A 223 6.36 -5.41 25.90
CA ALA A 223 6.29 -6.64 25.14
C ALA A 223 7.15 -6.52 23.90
N TYR A 224 7.94 -7.54 23.57
CA TYR A 224 8.80 -7.51 22.41
C TYR A 224 9.03 -8.89 21.81
N TYR A 225 9.28 -8.88 20.50
CA TYR A 225 9.68 -10.07 19.75
C TYR A 225 11.17 -10.34 19.88
N ARG A 226 11.51 -11.62 19.89
CA ARG A 226 12.83 -12.15 19.59
C ARG A 226 12.71 -13.02 18.34
N PHE A 227 13.47 -12.69 17.32
CA PHE A 227 13.66 -13.51 16.12
C PHE A 227 15.01 -14.19 16.21
N ASP A 228 15.02 -15.52 16.16
CA ASP A 228 16.23 -16.34 16.05
C ASP A 228 16.31 -16.86 14.62
N GLU A 229 17.16 -16.22 13.82
CA GLU A 229 17.36 -16.52 12.41
C GLU A 229 18.61 -17.37 12.15
N THR A 230 19.19 -17.98 13.19
CA THR A 230 20.43 -18.78 13.08
C THR A 230 20.29 -19.96 12.11
N GLU A 231 19.12 -20.59 12.05
CA GLU A 231 18.82 -21.72 11.16
C GLU A 231 18.29 -21.28 9.78
N VAL A 232 17.99 -19.99 9.58
CA VAL A 232 17.54 -19.45 8.29
C VAL A 232 18.75 -19.37 7.34
N LYS A 233 18.58 -19.80 6.11
CA LYS A 233 19.64 -19.73 5.10
C LYS A 233 19.96 -18.28 4.72
N GLU A 234 21.23 -18.01 4.46
CA GLU A 234 21.68 -16.73 3.93
C GLU A 234 21.52 -16.69 2.41
N PHE A 235 21.05 -15.56 1.92
CA PHE A 235 21.18 -15.17 0.52
C PHE A 235 22.22 -14.06 0.42
N PHE A 236 22.96 -14.02 -0.71
CA PHE A 236 23.93 -12.97 -0.97
C PHE A 236 23.70 -12.33 -2.33
N MET A 237 23.95 -11.03 -2.39
CA MET A 237 23.91 -10.25 -3.61
C MET A 237 25.25 -9.57 -3.82
N SER A 238 25.68 -9.45 -5.08
CA SER A 238 26.81 -8.62 -5.43
C SER A 238 26.35 -7.18 -5.65
N THR A 239 26.90 -6.26 -4.87
CA THR A 239 26.67 -4.82 -5.04
C THR A 239 27.85 -4.20 -5.80
N TYR A 240 27.53 -3.33 -6.75
CA TYR A 240 28.51 -2.65 -7.62
C TYR A 240 28.47 -1.16 -7.31
N GLY A 241 29.59 -0.51 -7.30
CA GLY A 241 29.74 0.92 -6.96
C GLY A 241 31.18 1.26 -6.57
N THR A 242 31.98 0.22 -6.31
CA THR A 242 33.40 0.27 -6.03
C THR A 242 34.20 -0.48 -7.12
N LEU A 243 35.51 -0.45 -7.06
CA LEU A 243 36.37 -1.12 -8.08
C LEU A 243 36.14 -2.64 -8.12
N TYR A 244 35.88 -3.25 -6.97
CA TYR A 244 35.51 -4.66 -6.85
C TYR A 244 34.10 -4.76 -6.25
N PRO A 245 33.28 -5.74 -6.68
CA PRO A 245 31.95 -5.92 -6.10
C PRO A 245 32.06 -6.31 -4.62
N GLU A 246 31.09 -5.85 -3.83
CA GLU A 246 30.96 -6.21 -2.44
C GLU A 246 29.80 -7.19 -2.26
N GLU A 247 29.95 -8.16 -1.34
CA GLU A 247 28.89 -9.07 -0.97
C GLU A 247 27.97 -8.41 0.08
N TYR A 248 26.68 -8.39 -0.20
CA TYR A 248 25.65 -8.08 0.78
C TYR A 248 24.91 -9.37 1.17
N LYS A 249 24.97 -9.75 2.44
CA LYS A 249 24.41 -10.99 2.98
C LYS A 249 23.28 -10.69 3.94
N PHE A 250 22.18 -11.44 3.81
CA PHE A 250 21.04 -11.37 4.73
C PHE A 250 20.31 -12.71 4.77
N LYS A 251 19.51 -12.90 5.83
CA LYS A 251 18.69 -14.10 5.98
C LYS A 251 17.44 -13.98 5.13
N TYR A 252 17.19 -15.00 4.31
CA TYR A 252 16.04 -15.06 3.42
C TYR A 252 15.56 -16.52 3.31
N PRO A 253 14.44 -16.87 3.98
CA PRO A 253 13.89 -18.22 3.88
C PRO A 253 13.15 -18.37 2.56
N LYS A 254 13.63 -19.21 1.65
CA LYS A 254 12.89 -19.60 0.44
C LYS A 254 11.78 -20.58 0.79
N ALA A 255 10.80 -20.74 -0.10
CA ALA A 255 9.72 -21.71 0.07
C ALA A 255 10.26 -23.12 0.38
N GLY A 256 9.72 -23.74 1.42
CA GLY A 256 10.17 -25.04 1.96
C GLY A 256 11.32 -24.99 2.95
N GLU A 257 11.97 -23.85 3.13
CA GLU A 257 13.11 -23.69 4.02
C GLU A 257 12.69 -23.28 5.44
N ASN A 258 13.63 -23.33 6.39
CA ASN A 258 13.38 -22.94 7.77
C ASN A 258 13.14 -21.44 7.91
N ASN A 259 12.10 -21.08 8.65
CA ASN A 259 11.84 -19.71 9.12
C ASN A 259 12.58 -19.43 10.44
N SER A 260 12.61 -18.14 10.83
CA SER A 260 13.05 -17.73 12.16
C SER A 260 12.19 -18.37 13.26
N LYS A 261 12.82 -18.79 14.36
CA LYS A 261 12.09 -19.13 15.58
C LYS A 261 11.72 -17.85 16.30
N VAL A 262 10.41 -17.64 16.50
CA VAL A 262 9.88 -16.37 17.03
C VAL A 262 9.38 -16.57 18.44
N SER A 263 9.77 -15.66 19.34
CA SER A 263 9.31 -15.66 20.73
C SER A 263 8.85 -14.27 21.16
N ILE A 264 7.89 -14.22 22.08
CA ILE A 264 7.42 -12.99 22.71
C ILE A 264 7.87 -12.97 24.14
N TYR A 265 8.54 -11.90 24.51
CA TYR A 265 8.97 -11.60 25.86
C TYR A 265 8.25 -10.37 26.39
N VAL A 266 8.12 -10.29 27.71
CA VAL A 266 7.66 -9.08 28.41
C VAL A 266 8.72 -8.68 29.42
N TYR A 267 9.32 -7.50 29.22
CA TYR A 267 10.22 -6.87 30.17
C TYR A 267 9.44 -6.06 31.19
N ASN A 268 9.63 -6.34 32.47
CA ASN A 268 9.09 -5.55 33.60
C ASN A 268 10.17 -4.55 34.02
N LEU A 269 9.85 -3.25 34.00
CA LEU A 269 10.78 -2.17 34.30
C LEU A 269 11.17 -2.12 35.79
N GLU A 270 10.25 -2.51 36.67
CA GLU A 270 10.43 -2.48 38.11
C GLU A 270 11.34 -3.66 38.57
N GLU A 271 11.06 -4.83 38.05
CA GLU A 271 11.83 -6.08 38.31
C GLU A 271 13.15 -6.13 37.54
N LYS A 272 13.28 -5.30 36.47
CA LYS A 272 14.41 -5.31 35.54
C LYS A 272 14.69 -6.69 34.92
N ALA A 273 13.62 -7.44 34.68
CA ALA A 273 13.66 -8.80 34.18
C ALA A 273 12.68 -9.01 33.02
N SER A 274 13.01 -9.93 32.11
CA SER A 274 12.14 -10.36 31.03
C SER A 274 11.56 -11.74 31.34
N MET A 275 10.27 -11.89 31.13
CA MET A 275 9.56 -13.18 31.14
C MET A 275 9.38 -13.66 29.71
N ASP A 276 9.69 -14.92 29.45
CA ASP A 276 9.34 -15.62 28.21
C ASP A 276 7.84 -15.96 28.27
N LEU A 277 7.06 -15.46 27.32
CA LEU A 277 5.62 -15.53 27.36
C LEU A 277 5.05 -16.55 26.36
N ILE A 278 5.49 -16.50 25.12
CA ILE A 278 5.00 -17.34 24.02
C ILE A 278 6.15 -17.55 23.02
N HIS A 279 6.23 -18.75 22.46
CA HIS A 279 7.13 -19.06 21.35
C HIS A 279 6.45 -19.90 20.27
N THR A 280 6.96 -19.80 19.06
CA THR A 280 6.50 -20.60 17.92
C THR A 280 6.99 -22.03 18.03
N SER A 281 6.20 -22.94 17.45
CA SER A 281 6.51 -24.36 17.31
C SER A 281 6.37 -24.75 15.85
N ALA A 282 7.41 -25.33 15.27
CA ALA A 282 7.45 -25.75 13.87
C ALA A 282 6.35 -26.77 13.48
N ASN A 283 5.78 -27.47 14.46
CA ASN A 283 4.78 -28.52 14.21
C ASN A 283 3.33 -28.05 14.40
N GLU A 284 3.09 -26.84 14.92
CA GLU A 284 1.74 -26.37 15.24
C GLU A 284 1.49 -24.92 14.78
N LYS A 285 2.18 -23.95 15.39
CA LYS A 285 2.03 -22.53 15.14
C LYS A 285 3.39 -21.92 14.87
N GLU A 286 3.67 -21.67 13.60
CA GLU A 286 4.99 -21.22 13.15
C GLU A 286 5.14 -19.70 13.15
N TYR A 287 4.02 -18.96 13.10
CA TYR A 287 4.06 -17.51 12.99
C TYR A 287 3.35 -16.81 14.15
N ILE A 288 3.90 -15.67 14.54
CA ILE A 288 3.26 -14.68 15.43
C ILE A 288 3.10 -13.38 14.62
N PRO A 289 2.09 -13.28 13.76
CA PRO A 289 1.99 -12.12 12.85
C PRO A 289 1.70 -10.81 13.55
N ARG A 290 1.05 -10.81 14.73
CA ARG A 290 0.74 -9.58 15.49
C ARG A 290 0.70 -9.80 16.98
N ILE A 291 1.10 -8.78 17.75
CA ILE A 291 0.78 -8.64 19.17
C ILE A 291 0.21 -7.24 19.44
N LYS A 292 -0.65 -7.13 20.43
CA LYS A 292 -1.23 -5.85 20.86
C LYS A 292 -1.63 -5.91 22.33
N TRP A 293 -1.25 -4.94 23.12
CA TRP A 293 -1.80 -4.78 24.47
C TRP A 293 -3.31 -4.52 24.38
N THR A 294 -4.08 -5.15 25.25
CA THR A 294 -5.49 -4.80 25.46
C THR A 294 -5.58 -3.49 26.26
N ALA A 295 -6.77 -3.08 26.66
CA ALA A 295 -6.90 -1.95 27.59
C ALA A 295 -6.37 -2.27 29.02
N ASN A 296 -6.19 -3.56 29.35
CA ASN A 296 -5.59 -4.03 30.58
C ASN A 296 -4.06 -4.15 30.41
N ALA A 297 -3.29 -3.50 31.29
CA ALA A 297 -1.82 -3.52 31.25
C ALA A 297 -1.18 -4.87 31.58
N ASP A 298 -1.96 -5.85 32.06
CA ASP A 298 -1.53 -7.22 32.31
C ASP A 298 -1.92 -8.19 31.19
N GLU A 299 -2.59 -7.73 30.13
CA GLU A 299 -3.09 -8.60 29.06
C GLU A 299 -2.53 -8.22 27.70
N LEU A 300 -1.77 -9.13 27.11
CA LEU A 300 -1.24 -9.04 25.77
C LEU A 300 -2.03 -9.97 24.84
N ALA A 301 -2.65 -9.42 23.83
CA ALA A 301 -3.25 -10.18 22.75
C ALA A 301 -2.17 -10.59 21.74
N VAL A 302 -2.18 -11.85 21.34
CA VAL A 302 -1.19 -12.47 20.43
C VAL A 302 -1.93 -13.26 19.37
N MET A 303 -1.60 -13.04 18.09
CA MET A 303 -2.02 -13.89 16.99
C MET A 303 -1.01 -15.01 16.79
N LEU A 304 -1.48 -16.26 16.77
CA LEU A 304 -0.69 -17.45 16.44
C LEU A 304 -1.23 -18.05 15.15
N MET A 305 -0.35 -18.38 14.21
CA MET A 305 -0.74 -18.86 12.89
C MET A 305 0.11 -20.04 12.46
N ASN A 306 -0.52 -21.03 11.80
CA ASN A 306 0.20 -22.16 11.24
C ASN A 306 0.98 -21.76 9.97
N ARG A 307 1.86 -22.66 9.50
CA ARG A 307 2.71 -22.41 8.32
C ARG A 307 1.91 -22.15 7.04
N HIS A 308 0.84 -22.89 6.81
CA HIS A 308 -0.06 -22.69 5.65
C HIS A 308 -0.94 -21.42 5.75
N GLN A 309 -0.87 -20.70 6.89
CA GLN A 309 -1.64 -19.51 7.16
C GLN A 309 -3.16 -19.71 7.01
N SER A 310 -3.62 -20.91 7.29
CA SER A 310 -5.04 -21.34 7.21
C SER A 310 -5.71 -21.48 8.57
N ASP A 311 -4.95 -21.37 9.66
CA ASP A 311 -5.40 -21.52 11.05
C ASP A 311 -4.80 -20.40 11.89
N LEU A 312 -5.62 -19.41 12.27
CA LEU A 312 -5.27 -18.22 13.03
C LEU A 312 -5.97 -18.22 14.38
N ALA A 313 -5.21 -18.36 15.47
CA ALA A 313 -5.71 -18.27 16.83
C ALA A 313 -5.40 -16.90 17.46
N TYR A 314 -6.37 -16.32 18.12
CA TYR A 314 -6.25 -15.11 18.93
C TYR A 314 -6.14 -15.51 20.40
N MET A 315 -5.02 -15.21 20.99
CA MET A 315 -4.69 -15.56 22.38
C MET A 315 -4.67 -14.29 23.23
N ILE A 316 -5.10 -14.38 24.48
CA ILE A 316 -4.82 -13.39 25.52
C ILE A 316 -3.83 -14.02 26.50
N ALA A 317 -2.65 -13.41 26.59
CA ALA A 317 -1.60 -13.82 27.49
C ALA A 317 -1.49 -12.85 28.67
N ASN A 318 -1.44 -13.38 29.88
CA ASN A 318 -1.23 -12.57 31.08
C ASN A 318 0.26 -12.30 31.25
N ALA A 319 0.64 -11.02 31.15
CA ALA A 319 2.01 -10.54 31.21
C ALA A 319 2.63 -10.53 32.61
N THR A 320 1.93 -11.01 33.64
CA THR A 320 2.42 -11.16 35.00
C THR A 320 2.52 -12.62 35.42
N THR A 321 1.54 -13.45 35.05
CA THR A 321 1.50 -14.88 35.45
C THR A 321 2.03 -15.82 34.38
N GLY A 322 2.12 -15.36 33.12
CA GLY A 322 2.48 -16.20 31.98
C GLY A 322 1.34 -17.10 31.46
N SER A 323 0.13 -17.03 32.06
CA SER A 323 -1.01 -17.83 31.60
C SER A 323 -1.51 -17.33 30.24
N VAL A 324 -1.89 -18.27 29.36
CA VAL A 324 -2.36 -17.98 28.00
C VAL A 324 -3.73 -18.63 27.77
N LYS A 325 -4.68 -17.89 27.20
CA LYS A 325 -6.03 -18.34 26.90
C LYS A 325 -6.37 -18.04 25.43
N GLU A 326 -6.84 -19.03 24.67
CA GLU A 326 -7.44 -18.82 23.36
C GLU A 326 -8.83 -18.15 23.53
N VAL A 327 -9.08 -17.06 22.80
CA VAL A 327 -10.35 -16.31 22.84
C VAL A 327 -11.12 -16.42 21.52
N TYR A 328 -10.41 -16.68 20.42
CA TYR A 328 -11.04 -16.90 19.11
C TYR A 328 -10.09 -17.67 18.20
N ARG A 329 -10.64 -18.43 17.28
CA ARG A 329 -9.90 -19.14 16.24
C ARG A 329 -10.62 -19.07 14.92
N GLU A 330 -9.92 -18.68 13.88
CA GLU A 330 -10.36 -18.69 12.50
C GLU A 330 -9.66 -19.79 11.73
N ILE A 331 -10.42 -20.58 10.98
CA ILE A 331 -9.92 -21.65 10.12
C ILE A 331 -10.44 -21.43 8.71
N SER A 332 -9.60 -21.59 7.72
CA SER A 332 -9.91 -21.46 6.30
C SER A 332 -9.45 -22.70 5.54
N GLU A 333 -10.21 -23.10 4.54
CA GLU A 333 -9.78 -24.16 3.58
C GLU A 333 -8.66 -23.68 2.65
N THR A 334 -8.41 -22.37 2.60
CA THR A 334 -7.35 -21.76 1.81
C THR A 334 -6.35 -21.08 2.73
N TYR A 335 -6.36 -19.76 2.78
CA TYR A 335 -5.50 -18.97 3.65
C TYR A 335 -6.30 -17.84 4.32
N ILE A 336 -5.72 -17.25 5.36
CA ILE A 336 -6.29 -16.11 6.11
C ILE A 336 -5.35 -14.92 5.93
N ASP A 337 -5.89 -13.79 5.48
CA ASP A 337 -5.15 -12.54 5.40
C ASP A 337 -4.99 -11.92 6.78
N VAL A 338 -3.76 -11.65 7.18
CA VAL A 338 -3.46 -10.89 8.39
C VAL A 338 -3.54 -9.40 8.08
N ASN A 339 -4.28 -8.66 8.91
CA ASN A 339 -4.40 -7.20 8.79
C ASN A 339 -4.31 -6.53 10.17
N ASP A 340 -4.25 -5.20 10.19
CA ASP A 340 -4.18 -4.39 11.40
C ASP A 340 -5.56 -3.87 11.87
N SER A 341 -6.63 -4.31 11.23
CA SER A 341 -8.00 -3.89 11.48
C SER A 341 -8.60 -4.62 12.69
N TRP A 342 -7.89 -4.67 13.82
CA TRP A 342 -8.37 -5.23 15.07
C TRP A 342 -8.11 -4.28 16.24
N THR A 343 -9.08 -4.11 17.13
CA THR A 343 -8.99 -3.22 18.28
C THR A 343 -9.86 -3.73 19.42
N PHE A 344 -9.52 -3.33 20.64
CA PHE A 344 -10.29 -3.65 21.85
C PHE A 344 -11.15 -2.46 22.27
N THR A 345 -12.32 -2.75 22.83
CA THR A 345 -13.13 -1.71 23.47
C THR A 345 -12.45 -1.22 24.75
N PRO A 346 -12.65 0.07 25.16
CA PRO A 346 -12.01 0.61 26.35
C PRO A 346 -12.29 -0.14 27.66
N ASN A 347 -13.45 -0.81 27.77
CA ASN A 347 -13.82 -1.67 28.89
C ASN A 347 -13.29 -3.11 28.77
N ASN A 348 -12.55 -3.39 27.70
CA ASN A 348 -11.95 -4.70 27.39
C ASN A 348 -12.96 -5.87 27.28
N GLU A 349 -14.24 -5.57 27.00
CA GLU A 349 -15.27 -6.60 26.84
C GLU A 349 -15.35 -7.18 25.43
N SER A 350 -14.95 -6.42 24.42
CA SER A 350 -15.03 -6.86 23.03
C SER A 350 -13.79 -6.54 22.22
N MET A 351 -13.52 -7.38 21.21
CA MET A 351 -12.60 -7.15 20.12
C MET A 351 -13.40 -6.87 18.84
N ILE A 352 -13.04 -5.79 18.13
CA ILE A 352 -13.59 -5.43 16.81
C ILE A 352 -12.49 -5.70 15.79
N PHE A 353 -12.81 -6.42 14.72
CA PHE A 353 -11.83 -6.81 13.69
C PHE A 353 -12.50 -7.03 12.34
N THR A 354 -11.70 -7.19 11.27
CA THR A 354 -12.22 -7.59 9.96
C THR A 354 -11.82 -9.03 9.65
N SER A 355 -12.74 -9.77 9.03
CA SER A 355 -12.54 -11.16 8.60
C SER A 355 -13.37 -11.49 7.37
N GLU A 356 -12.90 -12.47 6.59
CA GLU A 356 -13.57 -13.03 5.42
C GLU A 356 -14.46 -14.26 5.74
N ILE A 357 -14.70 -14.56 7.00
CA ILE A 357 -15.46 -15.74 7.45
C ILE A 357 -16.87 -15.85 6.83
N SER A 358 -17.44 -14.72 6.40
CA SER A 358 -18.73 -14.63 5.74
C SER A 358 -18.65 -14.60 4.20
N MET A 359 -17.55 -15.04 3.61
CA MET A 359 -17.25 -15.07 2.15
C MET A 359 -16.95 -13.70 1.53
N PHE A 360 -17.07 -12.62 2.27
CA PHE A 360 -16.62 -11.28 1.97
C PHE A 360 -15.95 -10.71 3.22
N ASN A 361 -15.02 -9.77 3.02
CA ASN A 361 -14.37 -9.12 4.16
C ASN A 361 -15.35 -8.16 4.84
N HIS A 362 -15.69 -8.46 6.10
CA HIS A 362 -16.63 -7.68 6.90
C HIS A 362 -16.06 -7.33 8.27
N ILE A 363 -16.67 -6.30 8.91
CA ILE A 363 -16.37 -5.93 10.29
C ILE A 363 -17.18 -6.84 11.22
N HIS A 364 -16.48 -7.42 12.20
CA HIS A 364 -17.06 -8.27 13.24
C HIS A 364 -16.73 -7.73 14.62
N GLU A 365 -17.54 -8.06 15.60
CA GLU A 365 -17.31 -7.82 17.02
C GLU A 365 -17.42 -9.14 17.78
N LEU A 366 -16.35 -9.49 18.49
CA LEU A 366 -16.28 -10.65 19.35
C LEU A 366 -16.38 -10.21 20.82
N ASN A 367 -17.33 -10.75 21.57
CA ASN A 367 -17.39 -10.59 23.02
C ASN A 367 -16.35 -11.53 23.66
N LEU A 368 -15.38 -10.97 24.36
CA LEU A 368 -14.25 -11.73 24.94
C LEU A 368 -14.64 -12.58 26.15
N ASN A 369 -15.79 -12.28 26.80
CA ASN A 369 -16.29 -13.01 27.96
C ASN A 369 -17.15 -14.21 27.55
N THR A 370 -18.05 -14.03 26.57
CA THR A 370 -19.00 -15.08 26.14
C THR A 370 -18.50 -15.87 24.92
N GLY A 371 -17.58 -15.31 24.12
CA GLY A 371 -17.14 -15.87 22.83
C GLY A 371 -18.16 -15.66 21.70
N GLU A 372 -19.25 -14.91 21.95
CA GLU A 372 -20.24 -14.60 20.93
C GLU A 372 -19.69 -13.59 19.91
N MET A 373 -19.89 -13.88 18.63
CA MET A 373 -19.48 -13.01 17.53
C MET A 373 -20.72 -12.43 16.82
N ALA A 374 -20.69 -11.13 16.57
CA ALA A 374 -21.70 -10.42 15.81
C ALA A 374 -21.09 -9.81 14.54
N SER A 375 -21.73 -10.01 13.39
CA SER A 375 -21.40 -9.27 12.16
C SER A 375 -21.93 -7.84 12.27
N ILE A 376 -21.03 -6.88 12.04
CA ILE A 376 -21.37 -5.45 12.06
C ILE A 376 -21.76 -4.98 10.65
N THR A 377 -21.07 -5.48 9.61
CA THR A 377 -21.41 -5.25 8.21
C THR A 377 -21.76 -6.57 7.54
N GLU A 378 -22.65 -6.53 6.56
CA GLU A 378 -23.16 -7.71 5.85
C GLU A 378 -23.44 -7.36 4.39
N GLY A 379 -23.35 -8.34 3.48
CA GLY A 379 -23.69 -8.19 2.06
C GLY A 379 -22.66 -8.83 1.14
N ASN A 380 -22.92 -8.74 -0.17
CA ASN A 380 -22.04 -9.30 -1.19
C ASN A 380 -21.00 -8.25 -1.65
N PHE A 381 -20.22 -7.73 -0.72
CA PHE A 381 -19.16 -6.74 -0.97
C PHE A 381 -18.07 -6.83 0.09
N ASP A 382 -16.87 -6.40 -0.26
CA ASP A 382 -15.76 -6.31 0.67
C ASP A 382 -15.72 -4.94 1.34
N VAL A 383 -15.59 -4.90 2.68
CA VAL A 383 -15.02 -3.77 3.42
C VAL A 383 -13.54 -3.73 3.09
N THR A 384 -13.07 -2.67 2.45
CA THR A 384 -11.68 -2.57 2.00
C THR A 384 -10.77 -1.89 3.00
N ASP A 385 -11.33 -0.98 3.81
CA ASP A 385 -10.62 -0.28 4.87
C ASP A 385 -11.52 -0.09 6.08
N PHE A 386 -11.07 -0.43 7.26
CA PHE A 386 -11.71 -0.11 8.53
C PHE A 386 -10.98 1.06 9.18
N TYR A 387 -11.57 2.24 9.17
CA TYR A 387 -10.96 3.47 9.72
C TYR A 387 -11.05 3.55 11.24
N GLY A 388 -12.04 2.87 11.85
CA GLY A 388 -12.17 2.80 13.29
C GLY A 388 -13.62 2.85 13.80
N TYR A 389 -13.73 2.76 15.12
CA TYR A 389 -14.98 2.82 15.87
C TYR A 389 -14.96 3.99 16.83
N ASP A 390 -15.91 4.90 16.70
CA ASP A 390 -16.17 5.96 17.67
C ASP A 390 -17.05 5.41 18.80
N HIS A 391 -16.46 5.24 19.97
CA HIS A 391 -17.12 4.68 21.14
C HIS A 391 -18.23 5.58 21.69
N ASP A 392 -18.06 6.91 21.61
CA ASP A 392 -19.03 7.87 22.16
C ASP A 392 -20.32 7.89 21.34
N SER A 393 -20.20 7.94 20.02
CA SER A 393 -21.36 7.92 19.11
C SER A 393 -21.80 6.51 18.74
N ARG A 394 -21.03 5.46 19.08
CA ARG A 394 -21.21 4.05 18.70
C ARG A 394 -21.28 3.87 17.18
N THR A 395 -20.34 4.49 16.47
CA THR A 395 -20.34 4.56 15.01
C THR A 395 -19.04 3.97 14.44
N PHE A 396 -19.18 3.07 13.47
CA PHE A 396 -18.11 2.50 12.66
C PHE A 396 -17.91 3.34 11.40
N TYR A 397 -16.64 3.55 11.00
CA TYR A 397 -16.27 4.22 9.76
C TYR A 397 -15.41 3.28 8.91
N TYR A 398 -15.78 3.10 7.64
CA TYR A 398 -15.10 2.17 6.75
C TYR A 398 -15.24 2.58 5.29
N ALA A 399 -14.35 2.06 4.42
CA ALA A 399 -14.53 2.09 2.98
C ALA A 399 -14.98 0.70 2.48
N SER A 400 -15.74 0.68 1.41
CA SER A 400 -16.14 -0.58 0.80
C SER A 400 -16.30 -0.51 -0.72
N ALA A 401 -16.32 -1.69 -1.34
CA ALA A 401 -16.59 -1.92 -2.75
C ALA A 401 -18.09 -2.23 -3.02
N ALA A 402 -19.01 -1.73 -2.18
CA ALA A 402 -20.43 -2.10 -2.23
C ALA A 402 -21.12 -1.71 -3.54
N ASN A 403 -20.78 -0.57 -4.14
CA ASN A 403 -21.37 -0.12 -5.40
C ASN A 403 -20.71 -0.76 -6.62
N SER A 404 -19.40 -0.96 -6.58
CA SER A 404 -18.64 -1.57 -7.66
C SER A 404 -17.28 -2.08 -7.14
N PRO A 405 -16.79 -3.23 -7.62
CA PRO A 405 -15.42 -3.67 -7.33
C PRO A 405 -14.36 -2.64 -7.75
N THR A 406 -14.64 -1.81 -8.75
CA THR A 406 -13.70 -0.82 -9.29
C THR A 406 -13.73 0.53 -8.56
N GLN A 407 -14.65 0.72 -7.62
CA GLN A 407 -14.85 1.98 -6.89
C GLN A 407 -14.74 1.80 -5.38
N ARG A 408 -14.58 2.90 -4.65
CA ARG A 408 -14.59 2.94 -3.18
C ARG A 408 -15.40 4.12 -2.67
N GLU A 409 -16.36 3.84 -1.80
CA GLU A 409 -17.10 4.82 -1.03
C GLU A 409 -16.79 4.67 0.45
N ILE A 410 -16.90 5.78 1.18
CA ILE A 410 -16.73 5.81 2.63
C ILE A 410 -18.12 5.79 3.28
N TYR A 411 -18.27 4.91 4.24
CA TYR A 411 -19.51 4.70 4.99
C TYR A 411 -19.32 4.99 6.46
N LYS A 412 -20.40 5.40 7.10
CA LYS A 412 -20.60 5.32 8.54
C LYS A 412 -21.74 4.36 8.86
N LEU A 413 -21.58 3.61 9.93
CA LEU A 413 -22.59 2.69 10.43
C LEU A 413 -22.76 2.88 11.93
N LYS A 414 -23.82 3.52 12.34
CA LYS A 414 -24.19 3.59 13.75
C LYS A 414 -24.78 2.25 14.17
N ARG A 415 -24.32 1.70 15.30
CA ARG A 415 -24.80 0.41 15.81
C ARG A 415 -26.34 0.35 15.85
N GLY A 416 -26.91 -0.70 15.26
CA GLY A 416 -28.36 -0.90 15.15
C GLY A 416 -29.06 -0.03 14.09
N LYS A 417 -28.32 0.60 13.18
CA LYS A 417 -28.84 1.36 12.03
C LYS A 417 -28.32 0.78 10.72
N LYS A 418 -28.86 1.24 9.59
CA LYS A 418 -28.32 0.91 8.27
C LYS A 418 -27.08 1.74 7.96
N PRO A 419 -26.12 1.21 7.17
CA PRO A 419 -25.00 1.95 6.66
C PRO A 419 -25.46 3.20 5.88
N THR A 420 -24.68 4.27 5.99
CA THR A 420 -24.91 5.51 5.23
C THR A 420 -23.60 5.91 4.57
N ALA A 421 -23.62 6.06 3.23
CA ALA A 421 -22.47 6.60 2.51
C ALA A 421 -22.26 8.08 2.92
N ILE A 422 -21.03 8.43 3.26
CA ILE A 422 -20.60 9.80 3.60
C ILE A 422 -19.75 10.44 2.51
N THR A 423 -19.46 9.70 1.44
CA THR A 423 -18.98 10.19 0.15
C THR A 423 -19.94 9.70 -0.93
N THR A 424 -20.19 10.53 -1.93
CA THR A 424 -21.21 10.25 -2.97
C THR A 424 -20.68 10.42 -4.38
N SER A 425 -19.45 10.92 -4.55
CA SER A 425 -18.85 11.07 -5.86
C SER A 425 -18.35 9.71 -6.36
N PRO A 426 -18.77 9.25 -7.56
CA PRO A 426 -18.26 8.02 -8.15
C PRO A 426 -16.74 8.07 -8.33
N GLY A 427 -16.08 6.93 -8.23
CA GLY A 427 -14.65 6.81 -8.32
C GLY A 427 -14.03 6.22 -7.05
N TRP A 428 -12.85 6.68 -6.71
CA TRP A 428 -12.08 6.18 -5.58
C TRP A 428 -11.99 7.21 -4.46
N ASN A 429 -12.56 6.89 -3.32
CA ASN A 429 -12.48 7.69 -2.11
C ASN A 429 -11.62 6.99 -1.07
N SER A 430 -10.77 7.76 -0.38
CA SER A 430 -10.02 7.29 0.79
C SER A 430 -10.03 8.37 1.87
N ALA A 431 -10.08 7.95 3.15
CA ALA A 431 -10.20 8.88 4.26
C ALA A 431 -9.02 8.80 5.22
N GLU A 432 -8.60 9.97 5.73
CA GLU A 432 -7.73 10.10 6.90
C GLU A 432 -8.52 10.80 8.01
N PHE A 433 -8.91 10.06 9.04
CA PHE A 433 -9.73 10.58 10.14
C PHE A 433 -8.88 11.29 11.20
N SER A 434 -9.43 12.35 11.75
CA SER A 434 -8.89 13.01 12.94
C SER A 434 -9.10 12.13 14.19
N LYS A 435 -8.35 12.38 15.25
CA LYS A 435 -8.58 11.77 16.57
C LYS A 435 -10.03 11.98 17.01
N GLY A 436 -10.65 10.92 17.53
CA GLY A 436 -12.06 10.94 17.91
C GLY A 436 -13.03 11.12 16.75
N MET A 437 -12.63 10.80 15.52
CA MET A 437 -13.47 10.75 14.31
C MET A 437 -14.29 12.02 14.03
N LYS A 438 -13.81 13.22 14.44
CA LYS A 438 -14.57 14.47 14.29
C LYS A 438 -14.57 15.02 12.87
N TYR A 439 -13.47 14.83 12.17
CA TYR A 439 -13.22 15.24 10.79
C TYR A 439 -12.55 14.12 10.03
N PHE A 440 -12.67 14.15 8.70
CA PHE A 440 -11.81 13.36 7.83
C PHE A 440 -11.39 14.16 6.59
N ILE A 441 -10.19 13.88 6.12
CA ILE A 441 -9.71 14.34 4.83
C ILE A 441 -10.05 13.26 3.82
N ASN A 442 -10.89 13.60 2.84
CA ASN A 442 -11.19 12.72 1.72
C ASN A 442 -10.23 13.02 0.56
N THR A 443 -9.56 12.01 0.06
CA THR A 443 -8.87 12.05 -1.22
C THR A 443 -9.73 11.31 -2.23
N HIS A 444 -10.38 12.04 -3.10
CA HIS A 444 -11.20 11.53 -4.18
C HIS A 444 -10.48 11.67 -5.52
N SER A 445 -10.59 10.67 -6.37
CA SER A 445 -10.20 10.74 -7.79
C SER A 445 -11.07 9.80 -8.62
N SER A 446 -11.04 9.96 -9.93
CA SER A 446 -11.51 8.93 -10.87
C SER A 446 -10.40 8.56 -11.85
N ALA A 447 -10.63 7.58 -12.69
CA ALA A 447 -9.65 7.17 -13.70
C ALA A 447 -9.23 8.31 -14.63
N ASN A 448 -10.13 9.28 -14.86
CA ASN A 448 -9.94 10.41 -15.78
C ASN A 448 -9.83 11.77 -15.08
N GLN A 449 -9.80 11.79 -13.74
CA GLN A 449 -9.70 13.02 -12.96
C GLN A 449 -8.64 12.93 -11.88
N PRO A 450 -7.68 13.87 -11.84
CA PRO A 450 -6.67 13.92 -10.79
C PRO A 450 -7.29 14.11 -9.40
N PRO A 451 -6.53 13.85 -8.32
CA PRO A 451 -7.03 13.92 -6.96
C PRO A 451 -7.67 15.27 -6.61
N TYR A 452 -8.83 15.19 -5.97
CA TYR A 452 -9.51 16.29 -5.30
C TYR A 452 -9.52 16.00 -3.81
N ILE A 453 -8.86 16.84 -3.02
CA ILE A 453 -8.64 16.61 -1.59
C ILE A 453 -9.44 17.64 -0.80
N SER A 454 -10.32 17.16 0.06
CA SER A 454 -11.25 17.99 0.82
C SER A 454 -11.40 17.54 2.26
N LEU A 455 -11.70 18.48 3.14
CA LEU A 455 -12.00 18.25 4.55
C LEU A 455 -13.50 18.11 4.73
N HIS A 456 -13.91 17.09 5.46
CA HIS A 456 -15.31 16.80 5.81
C HIS A 456 -15.50 16.69 7.31
N ASP A 457 -16.72 16.93 7.80
CA ASP A 457 -17.13 16.50 9.12
C ASP A 457 -17.46 15.00 9.13
N ALA A 458 -17.66 14.43 10.30
CA ALA A 458 -17.97 13.00 10.49
C ALA A 458 -19.29 12.54 9.83
N ASN A 459 -20.12 13.48 9.35
CA ASN A 459 -21.36 13.18 8.63
C ASN A 459 -21.21 13.24 7.10
N GLY A 460 -20.01 13.57 6.60
CA GLY A 460 -19.74 13.69 5.18
C GLY A 460 -19.96 15.07 4.60
N LYS A 461 -20.35 16.07 5.41
CA LYS A 461 -20.48 17.45 4.92
C LYS A 461 -19.11 18.04 4.64
N GLN A 462 -18.85 18.41 3.38
CA GLN A 462 -17.62 19.11 3.02
C GLN A 462 -17.53 20.47 3.73
N ILE A 463 -16.42 20.69 4.39
CA ILE A 463 -16.11 21.94 5.12
C ILE A 463 -15.28 22.88 4.25
N ARG A 464 -14.25 22.36 3.62
CA ARG A 464 -13.38 23.13 2.72
C ARG A 464 -12.60 22.24 1.76
N VAL A 465 -12.17 22.79 0.66
CA VAL A 465 -11.22 22.20 -0.27
C VAL A 465 -9.80 22.42 0.27
N LEU A 466 -8.97 21.40 0.20
CA LEU A 466 -7.56 21.46 0.53
C LEU A 466 -6.70 21.59 -0.73
N LYS A 467 -6.97 20.73 -1.73
CA LYS A 467 -6.31 20.72 -3.04
C LYS A 467 -7.33 20.29 -4.09
N ASP A 468 -7.58 21.14 -5.08
CA ASP A 468 -8.50 20.84 -6.19
C ASP A 468 -7.78 20.43 -7.48
N ASN A 469 -6.46 20.63 -7.53
CA ASN A 469 -5.61 20.36 -8.67
C ASN A 469 -6.06 21.05 -9.98
N THR A 470 -6.63 22.25 -9.87
CA THR A 470 -7.13 23.02 -11.03
C THR A 470 -6.01 23.30 -12.02
N GLU A 471 -4.85 23.77 -11.58
CA GLU A 471 -3.70 24.03 -12.48
C GLU A 471 -3.22 22.76 -13.21
N LEU A 472 -3.27 21.59 -12.55
CA LEU A 472 -2.95 20.33 -13.22
C LEU A 472 -3.99 20.00 -14.29
N LYS A 473 -5.28 20.17 -13.99
CA LYS A 473 -6.37 19.95 -14.97
C LYS A 473 -6.24 20.84 -16.19
N GLU A 474 -5.88 22.11 -16.00
CA GLU A 474 -5.62 23.05 -17.09
C GLU A 474 -4.43 22.62 -17.96
N ARG A 475 -3.31 22.22 -17.34
CA ARG A 475 -2.15 21.67 -18.08
C ARG A 475 -2.48 20.40 -18.85
N LEU A 476 -3.28 19.51 -18.27
CA LEU A 476 -3.70 18.27 -18.93
C LEU A 476 -4.69 18.52 -20.09
N ALA A 477 -5.53 19.54 -19.99
CA ALA A 477 -6.49 19.89 -21.05
C ALA A 477 -5.80 20.33 -22.36
N VAL A 478 -4.61 20.96 -22.27
CA VAL A 478 -3.83 21.39 -23.44
C VAL A 478 -3.24 20.20 -24.20
N VAL A 479 -2.87 19.13 -23.46
CA VAL A 479 -2.23 17.94 -24.07
C VAL A 479 -3.23 17.07 -24.81
N GLY A 480 -4.51 17.12 -24.46
CA GLY A 480 -5.55 16.26 -25.01
C GLY A 480 -5.42 14.80 -24.49
N LEU A 481 -6.29 14.44 -23.57
CA LEU A 481 -6.32 13.11 -22.99
C LEU A 481 -7.37 12.22 -23.65
N SER A 482 -7.01 10.97 -23.91
CA SER A 482 -7.96 9.93 -24.25
C SER A 482 -8.62 9.38 -22.99
N PRO A 483 -9.94 9.24 -22.92
CA PRO A 483 -10.59 8.70 -21.74
C PRO A 483 -10.21 7.24 -21.50
N LYS A 484 -10.00 6.88 -20.23
CA LYS A 484 -9.95 5.49 -19.81
C LYS A 484 -11.39 5.00 -19.72
N GLU A 485 -11.73 4.01 -20.55
CA GLU A 485 -13.05 3.42 -20.66
C GLU A 485 -13.08 2.07 -19.95
N PHE A 486 -14.06 1.85 -19.06
CA PHE A 486 -14.24 0.56 -18.38
C PHE A 486 -15.20 -0.33 -19.16
N PHE A 487 -14.89 -1.63 -19.16
CA PHE A 487 -15.75 -2.65 -19.74
C PHE A 487 -15.55 -3.99 -19.02
N SER A 488 -16.41 -4.94 -19.27
CA SER A 488 -16.21 -6.35 -18.89
C SER A 488 -16.26 -7.24 -20.11
N PHE A 489 -15.65 -8.41 -20.00
CA PHE A 489 -15.75 -9.46 -20.99
C PHE A 489 -15.85 -10.82 -20.29
N LYS A 490 -16.38 -11.81 -20.99
CA LYS A 490 -16.44 -13.20 -20.50
C LYS A 490 -15.30 -14.00 -21.08
N THR A 491 -14.57 -14.69 -20.20
CA THR A 491 -13.54 -15.66 -20.58
C THR A 491 -14.18 -16.86 -21.28
N GLU A 492 -13.36 -17.71 -21.88
CA GLU A 492 -13.83 -18.98 -22.48
C GLU A 492 -14.50 -19.90 -21.43
N SER A 493 -14.09 -19.83 -20.17
CA SER A 493 -14.72 -20.55 -19.06
C SER A 493 -16.03 -19.91 -18.56
N GLY A 494 -16.45 -18.76 -19.12
CA GLY A 494 -17.66 -18.04 -18.75
C GLY A 494 -17.49 -17.07 -17.58
N THR A 495 -16.28 -16.90 -17.02
CA THR A 495 -16.01 -15.95 -15.95
C THR A 495 -16.02 -14.53 -16.50
N GLU A 496 -16.78 -13.63 -15.89
CA GLU A 496 -16.80 -12.22 -16.24
C GLU A 496 -15.63 -11.49 -15.52
N LEU A 497 -14.79 -10.81 -16.31
CA LEU A 497 -13.64 -10.04 -15.83
C LEU A 497 -13.79 -8.55 -16.14
N ASN A 498 -13.39 -7.71 -15.19
CA ASN A 498 -13.35 -6.26 -15.38
C ASN A 498 -12.07 -5.84 -16.10
N ALA A 499 -12.20 -4.88 -17.02
CA ALA A 499 -11.10 -4.36 -17.81
C ALA A 499 -11.25 -2.86 -18.05
N TRP A 500 -10.19 -2.23 -18.51
CA TRP A 500 -10.23 -0.87 -19.05
C TRP A 500 -9.37 -0.75 -20.32
N ALA A 501 -9.69 0.24 -21.15
CA ALA A 501 -8.94 0.60 -22.34
C ALA A 501 -8.72 2.10 -22.43
N ILE A 502 -7.55 2.51 -22.97
CA ILE A 502 -7.25 3.84 -23.45
C ILE A 502 -6.93 3.72 -24.94
N LYS A 503 -7.71 4.37 -25.79
CA LYS A 503 -7.53 4.37 -27.24
C LYS A 503 -6.80 5.62 -27.70
N PRO A 504 -6.14 5.66 -28.85
CA PRO A 504 -5.61 6.90 -29.44
C PRO A 504 -6.65 8.00 -29.52
N LEU A 505 -6.24 9.27 -29.32
CA LEU A 505 -7.17 10.42 -29.35
C LEU A 505 -7.96 10.50 -30.66
N ASN A 506 -7.28 10.21 -31.78
CA ASN A 506 -7.88 10.18 -33.11
C ASN A 506 -8.21 8.72 -33.53
N PHE A 507 -8.84 7.97 -32.62
CA PHE A 507 -9.20 6.59 -32.85
C PHE A 507 -10.15 6.46 -34.04
N ASP A 508 -9.78 5.57 -34.99
CA ASP A 508 -10.53 5.24 -36.19
C ASP A 508 -10.83 3.72 -36.19
N LYS A 509 -12.09 3.35 -36.08
CA LYS A 509 -12.53 1.96 -36.00
C LYS A 509 -12.18 1.13 -37.25
N ASP A 510 -11.86 1.78 -38.36
CA ASP A 510 -11.52 1.11 -39.63
C ASP A 510 -10.01 0.89 -39.79
N LYS A 511 -9.20 1.34 -38.82
CA LYS A 511 -7.76 1.09 -38.73
C LYS A 511 -7.46 -0.02 -37.74
N LYS A 512 -6.29 -0.64 -37.90
CA LYS A 512 -5.78 -1.63 -36.96
C LYS A 512 -4.66 -1.05 -36.09
N TYR A 513 -4.78 -1.23 -34.79
CA TYR A 513 -3.88 -0.70 -33.78
C TYR A 513 -3.12 -1.80 -33.05
N PRO A 514 -1.83 -1.56 -32.72
CA PRO A 514 -1.11 -2.40 -31.77
C PRO A 514 -1.69 -2.21 -30.36
N VAL A 515 -1.61 -3.25 -29.55
CA VAL A 515 -2.11 -3.25 -28.17
C VAL A 515 -0.98 -3.52 -27.20
N LEU A 516 -0.94 -2.75 -26.10
CA LEU A 516 -0.16 -3.08 -24.91
C LEU A 516 -1.09 -3.43 -23.76
N VAL A 517 -1.00 -4.67 -23.29
CA VAL A 517 -1.67 -5.15 -22.09
C VAL A 517 -0.78 -4.86 -20.89
N THR A 518 -1.24 -4.04 -19.95
CA THR A 518 -0.51 -3.71 -18.72
C THR A 518 -1.14 -4.44 -17.54
N ILE A 519 -0.34 -5.17 -16.77
CA ILE A 519 -0.84 -6.09 -15.74
C ILE A 519 -0.01 -6.07 -14.45
N TYR A 520 -0.66 -6.55 -13.38
CA TYR A 520 0.00 -7.06 -12.18
C TYR A 520 -0.49 -8.48 -11.87
N GLY A 521 -1.77 -8.67 -11.54
CA GLY A 521 -2.47 -9.94 -11.46
C GLY A 521 -2.28 -10.76 -10.19
N GLY A 522 -1.45 -10.31 -9.25
CA GLY A 522 -1.19 -11.04 -8.00
C GLY A 522 -2.40 -11.12 -7.07
N PRO A 523 -2.44 -12.12 -6.16
CA PRO A 523 -3.57 -12.35 -5.25
C PRO A 523 -3.98 -11.10 -4.48
N GLY A 524 -5.29 -10.82 -4.47
CA GLY A 524 -5.87 -9.66 -3.77
C GLY A 524 -5.57 -8.29 -4.38
N SER A 525 -4.74 -8.20 -5.43
CA SER A 525 -4.43 -6.95 -6.11
C SER A 525 -5.56 -6.47 -7.02
N GLN A 526 -5.52 -5.21 -7.45
CA GLN A 526 -6.39 -4.66 -8.48
C GLN A 526 -5.62 -3.68 -9.37
N THR A 527 -5.77 -3.81 -10.69
CA THR A 527 -5.31 -2.85 -11.71
C THR A 527 -6.47 -2.13 -12.38
N VAL A 528 -7.66 -2.71 -12.33
CA VAL A 528 -8.90 -2.12 -12.87
C VAL A 528 -9.62 -1.35 -11.77
N LYS A 529 -9.22 -0.08 -11.62
CA LYS A 529 -9.73 0.85 -10.60
C LYS A 529 -10.16 2.16 -11.24
N ASP A 530 -11.32 2.67 -10.83
CA ASP A 530 -11.77 4.04 -11.17
C ASP A 530 -11.03 5.04 -10.27
N GLN A 531 -9.71 5.08 -10.44
CA GLN A 531 -8.77 5.87 -9.66
C GLN A 531 -7.73 6.50 -10.58
N TRP A 532 -7.31 7.71 -10.26
CA TRP A 532 -6.16 8.35 -10.91
C TRP A 532 -4.88 7.57 -10.66
N ALA A 533 -4.23 7.13 -11.74
CA ALA A 533 -3.02 6.30 -11.63
C ALA A 533 -1.71 7.12 -11.75
N GLY A 534 -1.75 8.44 -11.63
CA GLY A 534 -0.55 9.29 -11.60
C GLY A 534 0.34 9.12 -12.83
N THR A 535 1.63 8.92 -12.61
CA THR A 535 2.64 8.74 -13.65
C THR A 535 2.32 7.59 -14.61
N ASN A 536 1.76 6.48 -14.10
CA ASN A 536 1.36 5.35 -14.96
C ASN A 536 0.25 5.75 -15.94
N TYR A 537 -0.73 6.55 -15.48
CA TYR A 537 -1.79 7.05 -16.37
C TYR A 537 -1.20 7.94 -17.47
N LEU A 538 -0.27 8.83 -17.15
CA LEU A 538 0.38 9.72 -18.12
C LEU A 538 1.22 8.94 -19.13
N TRP A 539 1.91 7.88 -18.68
CA TRP A 539 2.65 6.99 -19.56
C TRP A 539 1.70 6.23 -20.52
N HIS A 540 0.55 5.77 -20.03
CA HIS A 540 -0.47 5.16 -20.88
C HIS A 540 -1.03 6.15 -21.92
N GLN A 541 -1.21 7.42 -21.54
CA GLN A 541 -1.61 8.48 -22.46
C GLN A 541 -0.54 8.76 -23.54
N TYR A 542 0.73 8.79 -23.13
CA TYR A 542 1.85 8.91 -24.07
C TYR A 542 1.81 7.77 -25.13
N LEU A 543 1.63 6.53 -24.69
CA LEU A 543 1.52 5.39 -25.60
C LEU A 543 0.30 5.51 -26.54
N ALA A 544 -0.82 5.99 -26.03
CA ALA A 544 -2.01 6.25 -26.85
C ALA A 544 -1.76 7.35 -27.90
N GLN A 545 -0.99 8.38 -27.57
CA GLN A 545 -0.55 9.41 -28.53
C GLN A 545 0.41 8.86 -29.59
N GLU A 546 1.19 7.81 -29.26
CA GLU A 546 2.05 7.08 -30.18
C GLU A 546 1.30 5.99 -30.99
N GLY A 547 -0.03 5.92 -30.84
CA GLY A 547 -0.91 5.06 -31.65
C GLY A 547 -1.15 3.66 -31.07
N TYR A 548 -0.84 3.42 -29.81
CA TYR A 548 -1.17 2.16 -29.14
C TYR A 548 -2.55 2.23 -28.48
N ILE A 549 -3.26 1.12 -28.47
CA ILE A 549 -4.35 0.90 -27.52
C ILE A 549 -3.73 0.28 -26.26
N VAL A 550 -3.92 0.92 -25.12
CA VAL A 550 -3.43 0.41 -23.82
C VAL A 550 -4.59 -0.16 -23.05
N VAL A 551 -4.46 -1.38 -22.56
CA VAL A 551 -5.53 -2.10 -21.87
C VAL A 551 -5.02 -2.75 -20.59
N SER A 552 -5.94 -3.04 -19.67
CA SER A 552 -5.67 -3.87 -18.48
C SER A 552 -6.91 -4.69 -18.14
N VAL A 553 -6.70 -5.80 -17.46
CA VAL A 553 -7.74 -6.68 -16.96
C VAL A 553 -7.38 -7.19 -15.58
N ASP A 554 -8.36 -7.29 -14.68
CA ASP A 554 -8.22 -8.00 -13.41
C ASP A 554 -8.66 -9.46 -13.58
N ASN A 555 -7.69 -10.37 -13.50
CA ASN A 555 -7.87 -11.82 -13.60
C ASN A 555 -8.52 -12.40 -12.33
N ARG A 556 -8.92 -13.67 -12.39
CA ARG A 556 -9.24 -14.46 -11.18
C ARG A 556 -8.06 -14.42 -10.22
N GLY A 557 -8.36 -14.36 -8.92
CA GLY A 557 -7.35 -14.14 -7.86
C GLY A 557 -7.25 -12.69 -7.39
N THR A 558 -7.73 -11.70 -8.15
CA THR A 558 -7.70 -10.28 -7.74
C THR A 558 -8.77 -9.94 -6.70
N GLY A 559 -8.65 -8.76 -6.07
CA GLY A 559 -9.43 -8.38 -4.90
C GLY A 559 -10.80 -7.73 -5.17
N ALA A 560 -11.49 -7.41 -4.08
CA ALA A 560 -12.77 -6.70 -4.03
C ALA A 560 -13.96 -7.41 -4.71
N ARG A 561 -13.89 -8.74 -4.82
CA ARG A 561 -14.93 -9.59 -5.40
C ARG A 561 -15.26 -10.81 -4.52
N GLY A 562 -14.91 -10.73 -3.22
CA GLY A 562 -15.11 -11.77 -2.23
C GLY A 562 -14.14 -12.94 -2.33
N VAL A 563 -14.24 -13.86 -1.38
CA VAL A 563 -13.31 -14.95 -1.13
C VAL A 563 -13.21 -15.92 -2.32
N GLN A 564 -14.34 -16.33 -2.92
CA GLN A 564 -14.35 -17.30 -4.00
C GLN A 564 -13.55 -16.82 -5.22
N PHE A 565 -13.67 -15.54 -5.56
CA PHE A 565 -12.91 -14.95 -6.66
C PHE A 565 -11.45 -14.74 -6.30
N LYS A 566 -11.18 -14.15 -5.13
CA LYS A 566 -9.84 -13.81 -4.66
C LYS A 566 -8.97 -15.04 -4.44
N LYS A 567 -9.52 -16.09 -3.83
CA LYS A 567 -8.75 -17.30 -3.46
C LYS A 567 -8.85 -18.43 -4.47
N SER A 568 -9.42 -18.20 -5.65
CA SER A 568 -9.55 -19.20 -6.71
C SER A 568 -8.20 -19.74 -7.22
N THR A 569 -7.13 -18.96 -7.07
CA THR A 569 -5.77 -19.31 -7.51
C THR A 569 -4.95 -20.07 -6.46
N HIS A 570 -5.53 -20.37 -5.29
CA HIS A 570 -4.87 -21.12 -4.23
C HIS A 570 -4.35 -22.48 -4.72
N LEU A 571 -3.11 -22.82 -4.37
CA LEU A 571 -2.31 -23.97 -4.79
C LEU A 571 -1.95 -24.03 -6.30
N GLN A 572 -2.29 -23.01 -7.07
CA GLN A 572 -2.09 -23.02 -8.53
C GLN A 572 -1.81 -21.61 -9.08
N LEU A 573 -1.02 -20.79 -8.37
CA LEU A 573 -0.63 -19.47 -8.85
C LEU A 573 -0.10 -19.51 -10.27
N GLY A 574 -0.58 -18.63 -11.13
CA GLY A 574 -0.21 -18.52 -12.53
C GLY A 574 -1.07 -19.35 -13.49
N ARG A 575 -1.85 -20.33 -13.01
CA ARG A 575 -2.67 -21.16 -13.89
C ARG A 575 -3.90 -20.40 -14.41
N LEU A 576 -4.81 -20.04 -13.49
CA LEU A 576 -6.07 -19.39 -13.86
C LEU A 576 -5.83 -17.99 -14.42
N GLU A 577 -4.86 -17.29 -13.89
CA GLU A 577 -4.43 -15.97 -14.36
C GLU A 577 -3.97 -16.05 -15.83
N THR A 578 -3.13 -17.06 -16.18
CA THR A 578 -2.67 -17.26 -17.57
C THR A 578 -3.82 -17.60 -18.51
N GLU A 579 -4.75 -18.46 -18.08
CA GLU A 579 -5.96 -18.78 -18.84
C GLU A 579 -6.78 -17.51 -19.11
N ASP A 580 -6.95 -16.66 -18.12
CA ASP A 580 -7.68 -15.39 -18.22
C ASP A 580 -6.97 -14.41 -19.16
N TYR A 581 -5.65 -14.28 -19.10
CA TYR A 581 -4.88 -13.43 -20.01
C TYR A 581 -4.88 -13.94 -21.45
N ILE A 582 -4.83 -15.25 -21.67
CA ILE A 582 -4.99 -15.84 -22.99
C ILE A 582 -6.40 -15.57 -23.55
N SER A 583 -7.44 -15.76 -22.74
CA SER A 583 -8.82 -15.41 -23.10
C SER A 583 -8.97 -13.93 -23.45
N PHE A 584 -8.29 -13.06 -22.69
CA PHE A 584 -8.29 -11.62 -22.95
C PHE A 584 -7.61 -11.27 -24.27
N ALA A 585 -6.45 -11.88 -24.58
CA ALA A 585 -5.78 -11.66 -25.86
C ALA A 585 -6.63 -12.14 -27.06
N LYS A 586 -7.32 -13.26 -26.94
CA LYS A 586 -8.29 -13.75 -27.94
C LYS A 586 -9.45 -12.77 -28.14
N TYR A 587 -10.03 -12.28 -27.03
CA TYR A 587 -11.07 -11.26 -27.08
C TYR A 587 -10.58 -9.99 -27.78
N LEU A 588 -9.38 -9.50 -27.45
CA LEU A 588 -8.78 -8.33 -28.11
C LEU A 588 -8.58 -8.59 -29.59
N GLY A 589 -7.97 -9.72 -29.97
CA GLY A 589 -7.71 -10.09 -31.38
C GLY A 589 -8.97 -10.26 -32.23
N SER A 590 -10.14 -10.50 -31.61
CA SER A 590 -11.43 -10.56 -32.30
C SER A 590 -12.01 -9.18 -32.66
N GLN A 591 -11.48 -8.09 -32.09
CA GLN A 591 -11.95 -6.74 -32.38
C GLN A 591 -11.40 -6.27 -33.75
N SER A 592 -12.26 -5.75 -34.62
CA SER A 592 -11.90 -5.34 -35.98
C SER A 592 -10.76 -4.32 -36.06
N TYR A 593 -10.66 -3.47 -35.04
CA TYR A 593 -9.67 -2.37 -34.94
C TYR A 593 -8.36 -2.79 -34.24
N ILE A 594 -8.22 -4.04 -33.80
CA ILE A 594 -6.98 -4.54 -33.19
C ILE A 594 -6.17 -5.35 -34.21
N ASP A 595 -4.87 -5.10 -34.22
CA ASP A 595 -3.92 -5.94 -34.94
C ASP A 595 -3.49 -7.10 -34.04
N ALA A 596 -4.07 -8.30 -34.29
CA ALA A 596 -3.79 -9.50 -33.51
C ALA A 596 -2.31 -9.95 -33.56
N GLU A 597 -1.57 -9.54 -34.61
CA GLU A 597 -0.14 -9.81 -34.73
C GLU A 597 0.73 -8.80 -33.97
N ARG A 598 0.13 -7.80 -33.30
CA ARG A 598 0.84 -6.79 -32.53
C ARG A 598 0.24 -6.58 -31.13
N ILE A 599 -0.05 -7.69 -30.41
CA ILE A 599 -0.46 -7.67 -29.02
C ILE A 599 0.77 -7.95 -28.15
N GLY A 600 1.16 -6.95 -27.34
CA GLY A 600 2.21 -7.05 -26.34
C GLY A 600 1.65 -7.04 -24.92
N ILE A 601 2.44 -7.56 -23.97
CA ILE A 601 2.11 -7.59 -22.55
C ILE A 601 3.31 -7.12 -21.72
N TRP A 602 3.06 -6.39 -20.63
CA TRP A 602 4.12 -6.03 -19.70
C TRP A 602 3.63 -5.97 -18.27
N GLY A 603 4.55 -6.25 -17.35
CA GLY A 603 4.32 -6.10 -15.94
C GLY A 603 5.58 -6.22 -15.11
N TRP A 604 5.49 -5.83 -13.84
CA TRP A 604 6.56 -5.83 -12.88
C TRP A 604 6.26 -6.83 -11.75
N SER A 605 7.32 -7.52 -11.21
CA SER A 605 7.20 -8.47 -10.10
C SER A 605 6.23 -9.61 -10.49
N TYR A 606 5.10 -9.78 -9.79
CA TYR A 606 4.04 -10.72 -10.20
C TYR A 606 3.56 -10.46 -11.64
N GLY A 607 3.46 -9.19 -12.06
CA GLY A 607 3.14 -8.84 -13.44
C GLY A 607 4.22 -9.28 -14.43
N GLY A 608 5.49 -9.25 -14.02
CA GLY A 608 6.61 -9.81 -14.77
C GLY A 608 6.51 -11.34 -14.90
N TYR A 609 6.13 -12.04 -13.83
CA TYR A 609 5.83 -13.45 -13.84
C TYR A 609 4.70 -13.79 -14.83
N MET A 610 3.61 -13.04 -14.79
CA MET A 610 2.49 -13.24 -15.71
C MET A 610 2.84 -12.90 -17.17
N SER A 611 3.66 -11.86 -17.40
CA SER A 611 4.18 -11.54 -18.74
C SER A 611 5.06 -12.66 -19.29
N SER A 612 5.84 -13.32 -18.44
CA SER A 612 6.68 -14.47 -18.80
C SER A 612 5.84 -15.71 -19.12
N LEU A 613 4.76 -15.97 -18.36
CA LEU A 613 3.81 -17.04 -18.69
C LEU A 613 3.02 -16.75 -19.98
N ALA A 614 2.69 -15.48 -20.23
CA ALA A 614 1.97 -15.10 -21.44
C ALA A 614 2.81 -15.32 -22.71
N ILE A 615 4.12 -15.05 -22.71
CA ILE A 615 4.99 -15.23 -23.89
C ILE A 615 5.41 -16.70 -24.07
N THR A 616 5.26 -17.54 -23.05
CA THR A 616 5.50 -18.98 -23.12
C THR A 616 4.21 -19.75 -23.42
N LYS A 617 3.29 -19.86 -22.46
CA LYS A 617 2.01 -20.60 -22.61
C LYS A 617 1.02 -19.93 -23.58
N GLY A 618 1.05 -18.60 -23.69
CA GLY A 618 0.19 -17.78 -24.55
C GLY A 618 0.86 -17.25 -25.82
N ALA A 619 1.98 -17.83 -26.26
CA ALA A 619 2.83 -17.38 -27.36
C ALA A 619 2.12 -17.22 -28.71
N ASP A 620 1.02 -17.95 -28.94
CA ASP A 620 0.22 -17.81 -30.16
C ASP A 620 -0.55 -16.48 -30.22
N HIS A 621 -0.78 -15.84 -29.07
CA HIS A 621 -1.58 -14.62 -28.94
C HIS A 621 -0.75 -13.39 -28.56
N TYR A 622 0.29 -13.56 -27.75
CA TYR A 622 1.21 -12.48 -27.35
C TYR A 622 2.49 -12.53 -28.19
N LYS A 623 2.83 -11.42 -28.86
CA LYS A 623 3.98 -11.33 -29.76
C LYS A 623 5.19 -10.67 -29.12
N THR A 624 4.97 -9.96 -28.01
CA THR A 624 6.03 -9.30 -27.25
C THR A 624 5.65 -9.34 -25.78
N ALA A 625 6.60 -9.67 -24.90
CA ALA A 625 6.45 -9.53 -23.48
C ALA A 625 7.62 -8.74 -22.87
N ILE A 626 7.31 -7.83 -21.94
CA ILE A 626 8.28 -7.11 -21.15
C ILE A 626 8.08 -7.53 -19.70
N ALA A 627 9.04 -8.24 -19.14
CA ALA A 627 9.02 -8.73 -17.77
C ALA A 627 10.07 -7.98 -16.92
N VAL A 628 9.59 -7.23 -15.93
CA VAL A 628 10.47 -6.48 -15.03
C VAL A 628 10.50 -7.21 -13.68
N ALA A 629 11.70 -7.59 -13.22
CA ALA A 629 11.94 -8.32 -11.99
C ALA A 629 10.96 -9.49 -11.78
N PRO A 630 10.81 -10.41 -12.76
CA PRO A 630 9.83 -11.48 -12.69
C PRO A 630 10.22 -12.56 -11.70
N VAL A 631 9.24 -13.14 -11.02
CA VAL A 631 9.37 -14.50 -10.50
C VAL A 631 9.35 -15.46 -11.70
N THR A 632 10.31 -16.37 -11.80
CA THR A 632 10.37 -17.38 -12.87
C THR A 632 10.16 -18.79 -12.35
N THR A 633 10.32 -18.96 -11.04
CA THR A 633 9.87 -20.11 -10.27
C THR A 633 9.60 -19.70 -8.84
N TRP A 634 8.47 -20.12 -8.28
CA TRP A 634 8.10 -19.84 -6.90
C TRP A 634 9.03 -20.51 -5.87
N ARG A 635 9.85 -21.47 -6.29
CA ARG A 635 10.89 -22.09 -5.45
C ARG A 635 11.98 -21.11 -5.01
N TYR A 636 12.12 -19.97 -5.70
CA TYR A 636 13.15 -18.96 -5.37
C TYR A 636 12.60 -17.81 -4.53
N TYR A 637 11.28 -17.76 -4.32
CA TYR A 637 10.66 -16.70 -3.55
C TYR A 637 10.51 -17.09 -2.07
N ASP A 638 10.18 -16.09 -1.21
CA ASP A 638 10.14 -16.30 0.24
C ASP A 638 9.03 -17.26 0.70
N SER A 639 9.24 -17.82 1.89
CA SER A 639 8.35 -18.81 2.51
C SER A 639 6.98 -18.25 2.86
N ILE A 640 6.89 -17.09 3.53
CA ILE A 640 5.62 -16.57 4.07
C ILE A 640 4.65 -16.24 2.94
N TYR A 641 5.11 -15.53 1.88
CA TYR A 641 4.28 -15.25 0.71
C TYR A 641 3.93 -16.52 -0.05
N THR A 642 4.96 -17.27 -0.45
CA THR A 642 4.78 -18.37 -1.39
C THR A 642 3.94 -19.48 -0.78
N GLU A 643 4.22 -19.86 0.45
CA GLU A 643 3.52 -20.97 1.11
C GLU A 643 2.09 -20.62 1.52
N ARG A 644 1.78 -19.36 1.75
CA ARG A 644 0.39 -18.89 1.91
C ARG A 644 -0.48 -19.30 0.74
N TYR A 645 0.06 -19.21 -0.47
CA TYR A 645 -0.70 -19.45 -1.69
C TYR A 645 -0.46 -20.82 -2.32
N MET A 646 0.66 -21.46 -2.02
CA MET A 646 1.12 -22.65 -2.74
C MET A 646 1.43 -23.85 -1.84
N HIS A 647 1.43 -23.70 -0.51
CA HIS A 647 2.04 -24.60 0.46
C HIS A 647 3.54 -24.79 0.18
N THR A 648 4.19 -25.81 0.77
CA THR A 648 5.61 -26.05 0.48
C THR A 648 5.83 -26.71 -0.88
N PRO A 649 7.02 -26.57 -1.49
CA PRO A 649 7.35 -27.26 -2.74
C PRO A 649 7.29 -28.80 -2.66
N GLU A 650 7.44 -29.36 -1.47
CA GLU A 650 7.32 -30.80 -1.23
C GLU A 650 5.86 -31.28 -1.25
N GLU A 651 4.96 -30.47 -0.66
CA GLU A 651 3.52 -30.77 -0.60
C GLU A 651 2.81 -30.55 -1.96
N ASN A 652 3.28 -29.59 -2.78
CA ASN A 652 2.63 -29.17 -4.02
C ASN A 652 3.62 -29.03 -5.19
N PRO A 653 4.43 -30.05 -5.52
CA PRO A 653 5.47 -29.93 -6.55
C PRO A 653 4.92 -29.51 -7.93
N ASN A 654 3.78 -30.07 -8.34
CA ASN A 654 3.18 -29.76 -9.62
C ASN A 654 2.65 -28.31 -9.69
N GLY A 655 2.07 -27.78 -8.61
CA GLY A 655 1.64 -26.39 -8.55
C GLY A 655 2.78 -25.42 -8.81
N TYR A 656 3.97 -25.74 -8.27
CA TYR A 656 5.18 -24.95 -8.50
C TYR A 656 5.70 -25.08 -9.93
N ASP A 657 5.88 -26.30 -10.42
CA ASP A 657 6.62 -26.56 -11.66
C ASP A 657 5.77 -26.30 -12.92
N ASP A 658 4.49 -26.70 -12.92
CA ASP A 658 3.57 -26.51 -14.06
C ASP A 658 3.26 -25.04 -14.37
N ASN A 659 3.46 -24.15 -13.38
CA ASN A 659 3.17 -22.73 -13.53
C ASN A 659 4.43 -21.85 -13.42
N SER A 660 5.62 -22.44 -13.47
CA SER A 660 6.87 -21.70 -13.54
C SER A 660 7.22 -21.37 -15.00
N PRO A 661 7.41 -20.10 -15.38
CA PRO A 661 7.80 -19.72 -16.75
C PRO A 661 9.02 -20.46 -17.26
N ILE A 662 10.00 -20.69 -16.39
CA ILE A 662 11.23 -21.38 -16.69
C ILE A 662 11.01 -22.82 -17.20
N SER A 663 9.91 -23.47 -16.78
CA SER A 663 9.54 -24.83 -17.21
C SER A 663 8.88 -24.86 -18.61
N HIS A 664 8.72 -23.70 -19.25
CA HIS A 664 8.02 -23.57 -20.53
C HIS A 664 8.77 -22.76 -21.58
N VAL A 665 10.08 -22.57 -21.39
CA VAL A 665 10.90 -21.74 -22.29
C VAL A 665 10.89 -22.23 -23.74
N GLU A 666 10.74 -23.55 -23.95
CA GLU A 666 10.66 -24.17 -25.27
C GLU A 666 9.40 -23.75 -26.06
N LYS A 667 8.36 -23.24 -25.36
CA LYS A 667 7.13 -22.73 -26.00
C LYS A 667 7.23 -21.27 -26.40
N MET A 668 8.30 -20.57 -25.99
CA MET A 668 8.45 -19.15 -26.23
C MET A 668 8.51 -18.83 -27.73
N LYS A 669 7.70 -17.84 -28.13
CA LYS A 669 7.72 -17.27 -29.48
C LYS A 669 7.68 -15.74 -29.39
N GLY A 670 8.23 -15.07 -30.38
CA GLY A 670 8.21 -13.60 -30.42
C GLY A 670 9.34 -12.95 -29.63
N ASN A 671 9.08 -11.76 -29.12
CA ASN A 671 10.11 -10.94 -28.44
C ASN A 671 9.92 -10.97 -26.93
N TYR A 672 10.94 -11.35 -26.21
CA TYR A 672 10.95 -11.33 -24.75
C TYR A 672 12.00 -10.36 -24.23
N VAL A 673 11.58 -9.34 -23.50
CA VAL A 673 12.45 -8.35 -22.87
C VAL A 673 12.45 -8.57 -21.38
N LEU A 674 13.59 -8.91 -20.82
CA LEU A 674 13.80 -9.20 -19.40
C LEU A 674 14.63 -8.09 -18.76
N ILE A 675 14.09 -7.45 -17.72
CA ILE A 675 14.74 -6.35 -17.01
C ILE A 675 14.78 -6.69 -15.51
N HIS A 676 15.97 -6.64 -14.89
CA HIS A 676 16.11 -6.96 -13.48
C HIS A 676 17.23 -6.18 -12.82
N GLY A 677 17.03 -5.71 -11.60
CA GLY A 677 18.07 -5.16 -10.74
C GLY A 677 18.90 -6.27 -10.11
N ASN A 678 20.22 -6.21 -10.24
CA ASN A 678 21.10 -7.23 -9.65
C ASN A 678 21.14 -7.25 -8.12
N SER A 679 20.65 -6.19 -7.47
CA SER A 679 20.58 -6.05 -6.01
C SER A 679 19.12 -5.99 -5.53
N ASP A 680 18.22 -6.70 -6.21
CA ASP A 680 16.82 -6.87 -5.79
C ASP A 680 16.80 -7.88 -4.62
N ASP A 681 16.49 -7.37 -3.42
CA ASP A 681 16.45 -8.17 -2.19
C ASP A 681 15.13 -8.91 -1.99
N ASN A 682 14.16 -8.69 -2.87
CA ASN A 682 12.83 -9.31 -2.83
C ASN A 682 12.71 -10.42 -3.88
N VAL A 683 12.66 -10.05 -5.17
CA VAL A 683 12.72 -11.02 -6.26
C VAL A 683 14.17 -11.13 -6.71
N HIS A 684 14.87 -12.13 -6.24
CA HIS A 684 16.30 -12.27 -6.50
C HIS A 684 16.62 -12.35 -7.99
N PHE A 685 17.70 -11.67 -8.41
CA PHE A 685 18.21 -11.69 -9.79
C PHE A 685 18.43 -13.11 -10.34
N GLN A 686 18.61 -14.10 -9.47
CA GLN A 686 18.66 -15.52 -9.80
C GLN A 686 17.50 -15.94 -10.72
N ASN A 687 16.27 -15.44 -10.48
CA ASN A 687 15.12 -15.71 -11.32
C ASN A 687 15.40 -15.39 -12.80
N SER A 688 15.96 -14.22 -13.06
CA SER A 688 16.27 -13.79 -14.42
C SER A 688 17.50 -14.49 -14.99
N ALA A 689 18.51 -14.73 -14.19
CA ALA A 689 19.73 -15.42 -14.64
C ALA A 689 19.42 -16.85 -15.10
N ASP A 690 18.64 -17.60 -14.32
CA ASP A 690 18.28 -18.98 -14.65
C ASP A 690 17.30 -19.02 -15.84
N MET A 691 16.36 -18.05 -15.94
CA MET A 691 15.46 -17.94 -17.09
C MET A 691 16.20 -17.67 -18.40
N VAL A 692 17.30 -16.90 -18.37
CA VAL A 692 18.15 -16.67 -19.54
C VAL A 692 18.97 -17.91 -19.91
N SER A 693 19.36 -18.69 -18.88
CA SER A 693 20.14 -19.91 -19.09
C SER A 693 19.34 -21.06 -19.65
N ALA A 694 18.03 -21.14 -19.32
CA ALA A 694 17.11 -22.15 -19.80
C ALA A 694 16.74 -21.95 -21.27
#